data_c170446ae2e35ffc6e5e765b824fc4f8
#
_entry.id   c170446ae2e35ffc6e5e765b824fc4f8
#
_cell.length_a   1.000
_cell.length_b   1.000
_cell.length_c   1.000
_cell.angle_alpha   90.00
_cell.angle_beta   90.00
_cell.angle_gamma   90.00
#
_symmetry.space_group_name_H-M   'P 1'
#
loop_
_entity.id
_entity.type
_entity.pdbx_description
1 polymer ?
#
loop_
_entity_poly.entity_id
_entity_poly.type
_entity_poly.pdbx_seq_one_letter_code
_entity_poly.pdbx_strand_id
1 'polypeptide(L)'
;MTHKTFFAAITAFVASFIFGADVAANDGAYQVVSPDGHLSATVVVGSDISYTVSRDALQLIAPSQISMTLSDGIVFGQDDKVRKVRRDSRDQVWQATVYKKSDVRDHYNEMTLEFKEFSLTFRAYDDGVAYRFASKLKGDFTVMSEKAEFAFAKDWDAFIPYVKQHTKTLETQYFNSFENTYKEHRLSEWNKSRLAFAPLVVNADNGVKVLLTEADLLDYPGMFLYNEGDASTLSARFAPYPKEMKQGGHNNLQNEILSREKFIAKASGAEKFPWRVIMVTDNDAHLAVNDLVWNLSTPQAPNADFTWVRPGKVAWDWWNAWNIYGVDFRAGINNDTYKYYIDFAAAHNIAYVILDEGWAVNKKADLLQVIPEIDIPMLCQYASERGVGLILWAGYLAFDKDMENVCRHYSEMGIKGFKVDFMDRDDQIVVDFLRRSAETAAKYKLMLDFHGIYKPTGLHRTYPNVVNFEGVHGLEQMKWSDASVDQVTYDVTVPFIRMAAGPMDYTQGAMRNATKKNYRPVNSEAMSQGTRCRQLAEYVVFESPLNMLCDSPSNYMSEPLCTKFIADCPVVWDESIDLNGEIGKYITLARRSGEAWYVGSMTGWDARDLTLDLSFLGAGDWTMEVFCDGVNADRAARDFRHEVISVPADRKVKIHMAPGGGWVARITK
;
A
#
# COMPACT_ATOMS: atom_id res chain seq x y z
N MET A 1 21.46 36.13 -40.20
CA MET A 1 20.77 36.44 -38.96
C MET A 1 20.92 35.24 -38.04
N THR A 2 21.83 35.37 -37.10
CA THR A 2 22.34 34.29 -36.24
C THR A 2 21.53 34.24 -34.96
N HIS A 3 20.86 33.09 -34.69
CA HIS A 3 20.27 32.79 -33.39
C HIS A 3 21.34 32.25 -32.46
N LYS A 4 21.63 32.97 -31.38
CA LYS A 4 22.44 32.54 -30.25
C LYS A 4 21.54 31.85 -29.23
N THR A 5 21.80 30.55 -29.01
CA THR A 5 21.23 29.76 -27.94
C THR A 5 22.00 30.04 -26.65
N PHE A 6 21.32 30.49 -25.62
CA PHE A 6 21.88 30.65 -24.27
C PHE A 6 21.70 29.35 -23.52
N PHE A 7 22.82 28.71 -23.18
CA PHE A 7 22.86 27.65 -22.17
C PHE A 7 23.08 28.31 -20.79
N ALA A 8 22.11 28.20 -19.90
CA ALA A 8 22.29 28.57 -18.51
C ALA A 8 22.83 27.35 -17.74
N ALA A 9 24.07 27.43 -17.33
CA ALA A 9 24.66 26.45 -16.42
C ALA A 9 24.19 26.74 -15.00
N ILE A 10 23.43 25.84 -14.41
CA ILE A 10 23.09 25.86 -12.98
C ILE A 10 24.26 25.24 -12.23
N THR A 11 25.03 26.08 -11.52
CA THR A 11 26.11 25.67 -10.62
C THR A 11 25.48 25.27 -9.29
N ALA A 12 25.47 23.97 -8.98
CA ALA A 12 25.08 23.47 -7.68
C ALA A 12 26.14 23.84 -6.65
N PHE A 13 25.76 24.65 -5.67
CA PHE A 13 26.59 24.94 -4.49
C PHE A 13 26.41 23.77 -3.50
N VAL A 14 27.40 22.93 -3.39
CA VAL A 14 27.51 21.93 -2.30
C VAL A 14 28.06 22.63 -1.08
N ALA A 15 27.20 23.00 -0.15
CA ALA A 15 27.63 23.46 1.16
C ALA A 15 27.89 22.22 2.06
N SER A 16 29.14 21.83 2.19
CA SER A 16 29.56 20.82 3.17
C SER A 16 29.54 21.45 4.56
N PHE A 17 28.51 21.21 5.34
CA PHE A 17 28.52 21.49 6.77
C PHE A 17 29.18 20.30 7.50
N ILE A 18 30.38 20.51 7.98
CA ILE A 18 31.07 19.60 8.90
C ILE A 18 30.48 19.83 10.29
N PHE A 19 29.55 18.98 10.71
CA PHE A 19 29.18 18.86 12.12
C PHE A 19 30.06 17.77 12.76
N GLY A 20 31.20 18.17 13.31
CA GLY A 20 31.94 17.36 14.22
C GLY A 20 31.44 17.60 15.65
N ALA A 21 30.66 16.67 16.15
CA ALA A 21 30.55 16.41 17.58
C ALA A 21 30.82 14.92 17.77
N ASP A 22 32.07 14.57 17.98
CA ASP A 22 32.44 13.27 18.55
C ASP A 22 31.84 13.20 19.97
N VAL A 23 30.68 12.61 20.10
CA VAL A 23 30.23 12.05 21.38
C VAL A 23 31.16 10.85 21.62
N ALA A 24 32.04 10.97 22.61
CA ALA A 24 32.94 9.92 23.03
C ALA A 24 32.14 8.61 23.18
N ALA A 25 32.50 7.61 22.36
CA ALA A 25 31.92 6.28 22.43
C ALA A 25 32.22 5.73 23.85
N ASN A 26 31.17 5.56 24.64
CA ASN A 26 31.22 4.56 25.70
C ASN A 26 31.46 3.23 25.00
N ASP A 27 32.37 2.39 25.49
CA ASP A 27 32.75 1.13 24.87
C ASP A 27 31.48 0.37 24.36
N GLY A 28 31.33 0.28 23.04
CA GLY A 28 30.27 -0.49 22.37
C GLY A 28 28.96 0.19 22.03
N ALA A 29 28.72 1.48 22.29
CA ALA A 29 27.50 2.20 21.94
C ALA A 29 27.69 3.16 20.75
N TYR A 30 26.80 3.10 19.77
CA TYR A 30 26.81 3.89 18.54
C TYR A 30 25.45 4.53 18.29
N GLN A 31 25.41 5.82 17.96
CA GLN A 31 24.15 6.55 17.77
C GLN A 31 24.05 7.16 16.37
N VAL A 32 22.86 7.16 15.80
CA VAL A 32 22.44 7.97 14.65
C VAL A 32 21.24 8.81 15.08
N VAL A 33 21.19 10.08 14.60
CA VAL A 33 20.15 11.05 14.95
C VAL A 33 19.54 11.55 13.64
N SER A 34 18.23 11.82 13.64
CA SER A 34 17.54 12.42 12.49
C SER A 34 18.12 13.78 12.12
N PRO A 35 17.91 14.27 10.88
CA PRO A 35 18.41 15.59 10.48
C PRO A 35 17.87 16.74 11.32
N ASP A 36 16.60 16.66 11.77
CA ASP A 36 15.98 17.65 12.67
C ASP A 36 16.42 17.54 14.15
N GLY A 37 17.09 16.43 14.50
CA GLY A 37 17.62 16.20 15.84
C GLY A 37 16.65 15.57 16.83
N HIS A 38 15.39 15.30 16.46
CA HIS A 38 14.36 14.83 17.38
C HIS A 38 14.31 13.31 17.54
N LEU A 39 14.64 12.54 16.49
CA LEU A 39 14.70 11.07 16.55
C LEU A 39 16.14 10.58 16.68
N SER A 40 16.33 9.56 17.52
CA SER A 40 17.63 8.91 17.63
C SER A 40 17.49 7.39 17.76
N ALA A 41 18.45 6.67 17.14
CA ALA A 41 18.66 5.25 17.39
C ALA A 41 20.05 5.04 17.98
N THR A 42 20.11 4.32 19.11
CA THR A 42 21.37 3.93 19.74
C THR A 42 21.52 2.42 19.63
N VAL A 43 22.65 1.99 19.08
CA VAL A 43 23.00 0.57 18.88
C VAL A 43 24.10 0.21 19.86
N VAL A 44 23.88 -0.84 20.64
CA VAL A 44 24.86 -1.38 21.58
C VAL A 44 25.37 -2.71 21.03
N VAL A 45 26.69 -2.84 20.89
CA VAL A 45 27.38 -4.04 20.42
C VAL A 45 28.14 -4.66 21.58
N GLY A 46 27.64 -5.78 22.09
CA GLY A 46 28.25 -6.58 23.17
C GLY A 46 28.37 -8.05 22.76
N SER A 47 27.98 -8.97 23.65
CA SER A 47 27.76 -10.39 23.30
C SER A 47 26.61 -10.53 22.25
N ASP A 48 25.66 -9.64 22.33
CA ASP A 48 24.55 -9.51 21.38
C ASP A 48 24.49 -8.06 20.85
N ILE A 49 23.85 -7.86 19.71
CA ILE A 49 23.52 -6.51 19.22
C ILE A 49 22.10 -6.17 19.68
N SER A 50 21.95 -5.02 20.32
CA SER A 50 20.66 -4.44 20.66
C SER A 50 20.57 -2.98 20.23
N TYR A 51 19.34 -2.48 20.09
CA TYR A 51 19.12 -1.08 19.76
C TYR A 51 17.98 -0.48 20.58
N THR A 52 17.98 0.84 20.67
CA THR A 52 16.87 1.63 21.24
C THR A 52 16.47 2.72 20.27
N VAL A 53 15.22 3.19 20.34
CA VAL A 53 14.73 4.37 19.59
C VAL A 53 14.09 5.33 20.56
N SER A 54 14.42 6.61 20.45
CA SER A 54 13.84 7.68 21.25
C SER A 54 13.46 8.88 20.40
N ARG A 55 12.37 9.55 20.78
CA ARG A 55 11.99 10.86 20.27
C ARG A 55 12.15 11.85 21.41
N ASP A 56 13.12 12.77 21.29
CA ASP A 56 13.53 13.67 22.36
C ASP A 56 13.81 12.88 23.67
N ALA A 57 13.11 13.20 24.75
CA ALA A 57 13.25 12.50 26.04
C ALA A 57 12.35 11.23 26.14
N LEU A 58 11.46 10.98 25.17
CA LEU A 58 10.56 9.83 25.20
C LEU A 58 11.23 8.61 24.54
N GLN A 59 11.54 7.60 25.35
CA GLN A 59 11.94 6.30 24.84
C GLN A 59 10.74 5.59 24.24
N LEU A 60 10.82 5.20 22.95
CA LEU A 60 9.77 4.49 22.22
C LEU A 60 10.07 2.99 22.19
N ILE A 61 11.27 2.63 21.75
CA ILE A 61 11.76 1.26 21.72
C ILE A 61 12.87 1.13 22.78
N ALA A 62 12.65 0.27 23.76
CA ALA A 62 13.61 -0.14 24.79
C ALA A 62 14.66 -1.10 24.19
N PRO A 63 15.70 -1.52 24.90
CA PRO A 63 16.71 -2.41 24.33
C PRO A 63 16.10 -3.65 23.68
N SER A 64 16.22 -3.73 22.36
CA SER A 64 15.64 -4.75 21.48
C SER A 64 16.77 -5.48 20.75
N GLN A 65 16.78 -6.79 20.83
CA GLN A 65 17.84 -7.63 20.23
C GLN A 65 17.58 -7.87 18.74
N ILE A 66 18.67 -7.86 17.97
CA ILE A 66 18.65 -8.17 16.54
C ILE A 66 19.80 -9.10 16.18
N SER A 67 19.50 -10.15 15.41
CA SER A 67 20.51 -11.11 14.93
C SER A 67 19.99 -11.91 13.74
N MET A 68 20.90 -12.58 13.03
CA MET A 68 20.56 -13.48 11.94
C MET A 68 21.40 -14.75 12.03
N THR A 69 20.77 -15.90 12.14
CA THR A 69 21.42 -17.22 12.24
C THR A 69 21.47 -17.88 10.87
N LEU A 70 22.65 -18.33 10.46
CA LEU A 70 22.90 -19.01 9.19
C LEU A 70 23.14 -20.50 9.36
N SER A 71 23.06 -21.27 8.27
CA SER A 71 23.14 -22.72 8.25
C SER A 71 24.49 -23.32 8.71
N ASP A 72 25.58 -22.58 8.57
CA ASP A 72 26.94 -22.99 8.92
C ASP A 72 27.34 -22.64 10.36
N GLY A 73 26.35 -22.19 11.16
CA GLY A 73 26.54 -21.81 12.56
C GLY A 73 27.06 -20.39 12.75
N ILE A 74 27.20 -19.60 11.67
CA ILE A 74 27.47 -18.17 11.76
C ILE A 74 26.22 -17.47 12.27
N VAL A 75 26.38 -16.55 13.22
CA VAL A 75 25.30 -15.69 13.71
C VAL A 75 25.76 -14.23 13.57
N PHE A 76 25.12 -13.49 12.67
CA PHE A 76 25.32 -12.05 12.61
C PHE A 76 24.70 -11.41 13.84
N GLY A 77 25.47 -10.67 14.62
CA GLY A 77 25.03 -9.98 15.83
C GLY A 77 25.30 -10.74 17.12
N GLN A 78 26.14 -11.79 17.11
CA GLN A 78 26.57 -12.49 18.30
C GLN A 78 28.11 -12.51 18.39
N ASP A 79 28.68 -12.05 19.52
CA ASP A 79 30.13 -11.96 19.79
C ASP A 79 30.94 -11.21 18.71
N ASP A 80 30.28 -10.33 17.99
CA ASP A 80 30.84 -9.55 16.88
C ASP A 80 31.55 -8.29 17.36
N LYS A 81 32.59 -7.88 16.61
CA LYS A 81 33.33 -6.65 16.87
C LYS A 81 33.21 -5.69 15.70
N VAL A 82 32.81 -4.46 15.98
CA VAL A 82 32.80 -3.38 14.99
C VAL A 82 34.24 -3.11 14.52
N ARG A 83 34.47 -3.24 13.22
CA ARG A 83 35.78 -2.97 12.58
C ARG A 83 35.86 -1.54 12.09
N LYS A 84 34.74 -0.97 11.66
CA LYS A 84 34.68 0.39 11.13
C LYS A 84 33.28 0.93 11.30
N VAL A 85 33.17 2.21 11.60
CA VAL A 85 31.89 2.95 11.54
C VAL A 85 31.98 3.89 10.34
N ARG A 86 30.96 3.85 9.51
CA ARG A 86 30.74 4.85 8.44
C ARG A 86 29.52 5.68 8.78
N ARG A 87 29.58 6.96 8.47
CA ARG A 87 28.46 7.90 8.59
C ARG A 87 28.25 8.58 7.25
N ASP A 88 27.02 8.75 6.87
CA ASP A 88 26.62 9.49 5.66
C ASP A 88 25.37 10.33 5.98
N SER A 89 25.13 11.33 5.17
CA SER A 89 23.93 12.17 5.23
C SER A 89 23.47 12.46 3.81
N ARG A 90 22.17 12.41 3.58
CA ARG A 90 21.59 12.68 2.27
C ARG A 90 20.43 13.66 2.41
N ASP A 91 20.34 14.57 1.46
CA ASP A 91 19.20 15.42 1.21
C ASP A 91 19.07 15.56 -0.30
N GLN A 92 18.12 14.84 -0.87
CA GLN A 92 17.89 14.78 -2.31
C GLN A 92 16.41 14.68 -2.60
N VAL A 93 16.02 15.02 -3.83
CA VAL A 93 14.64 14.86 -4.31
C VAL A 93 14.64 13.85 -5.46
N TRP A 94 13.78 12.85 -5.34
CA TRP A 94 13.50 11.90 -6.39
C TRP A 94 12.26 12.30 -7.17
N GLN A 95 12.28 12.08 -8.49
CA GLN A 95 11.10 12.22 -9.34
C GLN A 95 10.35 10.88 -9.38
N ALA A 96 9.09 10.88 -8.98
CA ALA A 96 8.22 9.72 -9.05
C ALA A 96 7.14 9.95 -10.13
N THR A 97 6.83 8.90 -10.90
CA THR A 97 5.86 8.98 -12.01
C THR A 97 4.53 8.32 -11.68
N VAL A 98 4.54 7.31 -10.81
CA VAL A 98 3.35 6.56 -10.38
C VAL A 98 3.34 6.55 -8.85
N TYR A 99 2.95 7.68 -8.26
CA TYR A 99 2.97 7.85 -6.81
C TYR A 99 2.02 8.97 -6.35
N LYS A 100 1.88 9.12 -5.05
CA LYS A 100 1.08 10.18 -4.38
C LYS A 100 1.74 11.57 -4.38
N LYS A 101 2.99 11.69 -4.87
CA LYS A 101 3.77 12.93 -5.03
C LYS A 101 4.67 12.78 -6.24
N SER A 102 4.89 13.85 -7.02
CA SER A 102 5.87 13.87 -8.10
C SER A 102 7.29 14.08 -7.57
N ASP A 103 7.44 14.91 -6.54
CA ASP A 103 8.69 15.20 -5.87
C ASP A 103 8.73 14.52 -4.50
N VAL A 104 9.64 13.56 -4.32
CA VAL A 104 9.80 12.84 -3.07
C VAL A 104 11.15 13.18 -2.45
N ARG A 105 11.15 13.91 -1.33
CA ARG A 105 12.38 14.24 -0.60
C ARG A 105 12.86 13.02 0.16
N ASP A 106 14.15 12.72 0.02
CA ASP A 106 14.87 11.64 0.72
C ASP A 106 15.96 12.29 1.57
N HIS A 107 15.63 12.56 2.85
CA HIS A 107 16.48 13.32 3.78
C HIS A 107 16.71 12.51 5.06
N TYR A 108 17.94 12.03 5.22
CA TYR A 108 18.32 11.17 6.35
C TYR A 108 19.78 11.30 6.74
N ASN A 109 20.08 10.86 7.98
CA ASN A 109 21.41 10.51 8.42
C ASN A 109 21.56 8.98 8.49
N GLU A 110 22.72 8.47 8.06
CA GLU A 110 23.01 7.04 8.01
C GLU A 110 24.24 6.70 8.85
N MET A 111 24.17 5.58 9.56
CA MET A 111 25.27 4.96 10.25
C MET A 111 25.39 3.50 9.85
N THR A 112 26.53 3.08 9.32
CA THR A 112 26.85 1.69 9.00
C THR A 112 27.96 1.18 9.90
N LEU A 113 27.66 0.14 10.66
CA LEU A 113 28.61 -0.64 11.45
C LEU A 113 29.14 -1.79 10.60
N GLU A 114 30.43 -1.79 10.33
CA GLU A 114 31.11 -2.81 9.52
C GLU A 114 31.67 -3.91 10.43
N PHE A 115 31.24 -5.13 10.22
CA PHE A 115 31.78 -6.33 10.89
C PHE A 115 32.62 -7.17 9.90
N LYS A 116 33.07 -8.32 10.32
CA LYS A 116 33.89 -9.21 9.48
C LYS A 116 33.09 -9.78 8.30
N GLU A 117 31.91 -10.30 8.57
CA GLU A 117 31.09 -11.09 7.63
C GLU A 117 29.83 -10.41 7.19
N PHE A 118 29.48 -9.28 7.82
CA PHE A 118 28.31 -8.49 7.51
C PHE A 118 28.51 -7.00 7.80
N SER A 119 27.54 -6.21 7.43
CA SER A 119 27.35 -4.83 7.90
C SER A 119 25.91 -4.65 8.41
N LEU A 120 25.74 -3.74 9.36
CA LEU A 120 24.47 -3.33 9.92
C LEU A 120 24.32 -1.83 9.70
N THR A 121 23.30 -1.44 8.94
CA THR A 121 23.03 -0.04 8.60
C THR A 121 21.78 0.44 9.30
N PHE A 122 21.86 1.59 9.94
CA PHE A 122 20.73 2.36 10.48
C PHE A 122 20.59 3.66 9.71
N ARG A 123 19.36 4.02 9.35
CA ARG A 123 18.96 5.34 8.85
C ARG A 123 18.01 5.99 9.82
N ALA A 124 18.20 7.27 10.08
CA ALA A 124 17.28 8.11 10.84
C ALA A 124 16.78 9.24 9.93
N TYR A 125 15.47 9.24 9.71
CA TYR A 125 14.69 10.30 9.05
C TYR A 125 13.99 11.13 10.12
N ASP A 126 13.42 12.27 9.77
CA ASP A 126 12.69 13.12 10.70
C ASP A 126 11.38 12.45 11.19
N ASP A 127 10.88 11.47 10.43
CA ASP A 127 9.63 10.74 10.66
C ASP A 127 9.83 9.21 10.85
N GLY A 128 11.06 8.74 11.09
CA GLY A 128 11.30 7.33 11.42
C GLY A 128 12.75 6.87 11.39
N VAL A 129 12.93 5.64 11.85
CA VAL A 129 14.20 4.93 11.85
C VAL A 129 14.04 3.61 11.12
N ALA A 130 15.06 3.21 10.38
CA ALA A 130 15.09 1.89 9.76
C ALA A 130 16.48 1.25 9.90
N TYR A 131 16.51 -0.10 9.97
CA TYR A 131 17.76 -0.84 9.93
C TYR A 131 17.69 -2.05 9.00
N ARG A 132 18.86 -2.46 8.51
CA ARG A 132 19.02 -3.73 7.78
C ARG A 132 20.40 -4.32 7.95
N PHE A 133 20.47 -5.63 7.84
CA PHE A 133 21.71 -6.38 7.64
C PHE A 133 22.12 -6.41 6.16
N ALA A 134 23.40 -6.55 5.89
CA ALA A 134 23.91 -6.92 4.57
C ALA A 134 25.10 -7.88 4.74
N SER A 135 25.05 -9.02 4.02
CA SER A 135 26.09 -10.03 4.03
C SER A 135 27.37 -9.55 3.30
N LYS A 136 28.51 -10.05 3.71
CA LYS A 136 29.82 -9.96 3.02
C LYS A 136 30.36 -11.34 2.69
N LEU A 137 29.57 -12.38 2.89
CA LEU A 137 29.93 -13.75 2.59
C LEU A 137 30.15 -13.95 1.07
N LYS A 138 30.80 -15.04 0.74
CA LYS A 138 30.97 -15.48 -0.66
C LYS A 138 30.23 -16.81 -0.85
N GLY A 139 29.53 -16.92 -1.96
CA GLY A 139 28.77 -18.14 -2.29
C GLY A 139 27.42 -18.21 -1.58
N ASP A 140 26.77 -19.35 -1.75
CA ASP A 140 25.39 -19.59 -1.29
C ASP A 140 25.38 -19.96 0.20
N PHE A 141 24.32 -19.50 0.88
CA PHE A 141 24.03 -19.85 2.28
C PHE A 141 22.52 -19.83 2.53
N THR A 142 22.08 -20.34 3.65
CA THR A 142 20.69 -20.26 4.07
C THR A 142 20.56 -19.49 5.37
N VAL A 143 19.49 -18.69 5.49
CA VAL A 143 19.12 -18.01 6.72
C VAL A 143 18.18 -18.93 7.49
N MET A 144 18.63 -19.41 8.64
CA MET A 144 17.84 -20.30 9.49
C MET A 144 16.75 -19.55 10.23
N SER A 145 17.10 -18.35 10.75
CA SER A 145 16.19 -17.47 11.47
C SER A 145 16.73 -16.03 11.52
N GLU A 146 15.83 -15.09 11.64
CA GLU A 146 16.12 -13.70 11.97
C GLU A 146 15.44 -13.35 13.29
N LYS A 147 16.18 -12.74 14.21
CA LYS A 147 15.67 -12.12 15.42
C LYS A 147 15.54 -10.62 15.16
N ALA A 148 14.33 -10.11 15.14
CA ALA A 148 14.02 -8.70 15.08
C ALA A 148 12.99 -8.39 16.16
N GLU A 149 13.45 -7.81 17.28
CA GLU A 149 12.62 -7.45 18.42
C GLU A 149 12.27 -5.97 18.38
N PHE A 150 11.09 -5.65 18.91
CA PHE A 150 10.55 -4.31 19.11
C PHE A 150 9.98 -4.26 20.52
N ALA A 151 10.85 -4.06 21.52
CA ALA A 151 10.47 -3.93 22.92
C ALA A 151 9.99 -2.51 23.19
N PHE A 152 8.69 -2.29 23.26
CA PHE A 152 8.15 -0.97 23.59
C PHE A 152 8.45 -0.60 25.05
N ALA A 153 8.74 0.68 25.30
CA ALA A 153 9.14 1.15 26.63
C ALA A 153 8.01 1.01 27.67
N LYS A 154 6.74 0.90 27.20
CA LYS A 154 5.55 0.70 28.06
C LYS A 154 4.54 -0.20 27.35
N ASP A 155 3.58 -0.68 28.11
CA ASP A 155 2.43 -1.40 27.60
C ASP A 155 1.39 -0.39 27.08
N TRP A 156 1.51 -0.05 25.79
CA TRP A 156 0.63 0.87 25.08
C TRP A 156 -0.47 0.14 24.30
N ASP A 157 -1.53 0.89 23.96
CA ASP A 157 -2.55 0.42 23.02
C ASP A 157 -2.00 0.36 21.60
N ALA A 158 -2.48 -0.61 20.82
CA ALA A 158 -2.05 -0.82 19.46
C ALA A 158 -3.21 -1.20 18.53
N PHE A 159 -3.13 -0.77 17.28
CA PHE A 159 -4.01 -1.22 16.20
C PHE A 159 -3.38 -2.45 15.52
N ILE A 160 -3.93 -3.62 15.79
CA ILE A 160 -3.34 -4.91 15.46
C ILE A 160 -4.11 -5.60 14.33
N PRO A 161 -3.51 -5.81 13.16
CA PRO A 161 -4.10 -6.56 12.05
C PRO A 161 -3.82 -8.05 12.22
N TYR A 162 -4.59 -8.73 13.05
CA TYR A 162 -4.45 -10.17 13.23
C TYR A 162 -4.76 -10.92 11.94
N VAL A 163 -3.99 -11.97 11.67
CA VAL A 163 -4.33 -12.95 10.63
C VAL A 163 -5.71 -13.54 10.92
N LYS A 164 -6.58 -13.68 9.91
CA LYS A 164 -7.85 -14.39 10.07
C LYS A 164 -7.57 -15.81 10.53
N GLN A 165 -8.18 -16.23 11.64
CA GLN A 165 -7.93 -17.55 12.22
C GLN A 165 -8.75 -18.61 11.48
N HIS A 166 -8.12 -19.30 10.55
CA HIS A 166 -8.73 -20.46 9.87
C HIS A 166 -8.30 -21.79 10.48
N THR A 167 -7.28 -21.80 11.35
CA THR A 167 -6.63 -23.03 11.87
C THR A 167 -6.13 -22.86 13.29
N LYS A 168 -5.75 -24.02 13.91
CA LYS A 168 -5.35 -24.10 15.32
C LYS A 168 -3.87 -23.78 15.59
N THR A 169 -3.01 -23.64 14.57
CA THR A 169 -1.58 -23.43 14.75
C THR A 169 -1.11 -22.12 14.15
N LEU A 170 -0.05 -21.52 14.69
CA LEU A 170 0.56 -20.32 14.14
C LEU A 170 1.13 -20.56 12.73
N GLU A 171 1.68 -21.75 12.49
CA GLU A 171 2.29 -22.09 11.20
C GLU A 171 1.30 -22.01 10.02
N THR A 172 0.06 -22.45 10.25
CA THR A 172 -0.97 -22.41 9.21
C THR A 172 -1.45 -20.99 8.91
N GLN A 173 -1.14 -20.01 9.75
CA GLN A 173 -1.48 -18.59 9.54
C GLN A 173 -0.54 -17.89 8.55
N TYR A 174 0.58 -18.51 8.17
CA TYR A 174 1.40 -18.03 7.06
C TYR A 174 0.73 -18.18 5.68
N PHE A 175 -0.43 -18.83 5.63
CA PHE A 175 -1.30 -18.85 4.45
C PHE A 175 -2.53 -18.01 4.74
N ASN A 176 -2.56 -16.79 4.21
CA ASN A 176 -3.64 -15.83 4.39
C ASN A 176 -3.57 -14.73 3.33
N SER A 177 -4.71 -14.10 3.05
CA SER A 177 -4.85 -13.03 2.05
C SER A 177 -4.47 -11.62 2.55
N PHE A 178 -4.05 -11.49 3.81
CA PHE A 178 -3.72 -10.19 4.45
C PHE A 178 -4.88 -9.18 4.50
N GLU A 179 -6.11 -9.66 4.41
CA GLU A 179 -7.34 -8.88 4.41
C GLU A 179 -8.05 -9.04 5.75
N ASN A 180 -7.77 -8.18 6.70
CA ASN A 180 -8.49 -8.16 7.98
C ASN A 180 -8.58 -6.74 8.54
N THR A 181 -9.60 -6.53 9.39
CA THR A 181 -9.75 -5.30 10.15
C THR A 181 -8.77 -5.26 11.34
N TYR A 182 -8.52 -4.06 11.86
CA TYR A 182 -7.68 -3.86 13.04
C TYR A 182 -8.46 -4.15 14.34
N LYS A 183 -7.74 -4.66 15.34
CA LYS A 183 -8.20 -4.73 16.74
C LYS A 183 -7.39 -3.75 17.56
N GLU A 184 -8.06 -2.89 18.31
CA GLU A 184 -7.43 -1.94 19.21
C GLU A 184 -7.47 -2.47 20.63
N HIS A 185 -6.30 -2.70 21.23
CA HIS A 185 -6.11 -3.09 22.62
C HIS A 185 -4.64 -2.99 23.03
N ARG A 186 -4.34 -3.16 24.32
CA ARG A 186 -2.96 -3.13 24.84
C ARG A 186 -2.11 -4.26 24.27
N LEU A 187 -0.80 -4.03 24.14
CA LEU A 187 0.16 -5.06 23.74
C LEU A 187 0.13 -6.28 24.65
N SER A 188 -0.08 -6.10 25.98
CA SER A 188 -0.23 -7.18 26.95
C SER A 188 -1.47 -8.06 26.74
N GLU A 189 -2.49 -7.54 26.04
CA GLU A 189 -3.73 -8.26 25.74
C GLU A 189 -3.66 -9.04 24.41
N TRP A 190 -2.46 -9.18 23.85
CA TRP A 190 -2.22 -9.89 22.58
C TRP A 190 -2.84 -11.27 22.58
N ASN A 191 -3.56 -11.60 21.51
CA ASN A 191 -4.09 -12.94 21.30
C ASN A 191 -2.95 -13.92 20.96
N LYS A 192 -2.49 -14.70 21.93
CA LYS A 192 -1.36 -15.63 21.81
C LYS A 192 -1.57 -16.77 20.80
N SER A 193 -2.79 -16.96 20.29
CA SER A 193 -3.08 -17.92 19.22
C SER A 193 -2.95 -17.31 17.81
N ARG A 194 -2.59 -16.02 17.69
CA ARG A 194 -2.62 -15.29 16.42
C ARG A 194 -1.35 -14.51 16.13
N LEU A 195 -0.89 -14.64 14.89
CA LEU A 195 0.05 -13.71 14.28
C LEU A 195 -0.67 -12.42 13.87
N ALA A 196 0.07 -11.33 13.78
CA ALA A 196 -0.37 -10.14 13.07
C ALA A 196 0.54 -9.88 11.88
N PHE A 197 -0.01 -9.39 10.79
CA PHE A 197 0.79 -8.91 9.67
C PHE A 197 1.13 -7.42 9.85
N ALA A 198 2.13 -6.92 9.13
CA ALA A 198 2.48 -5.51 9.11
C ALA A 198 1.69 -4.78 7.99
N PRO A 199 1.45 -3.43 8.11
CA PRO A 199 1.85 -2.54 9.20
C PRO A 199 0.97 -2.65 10.45
N LEU A 200 1.56 -2.30 11.61
CA LEU A 200 0.92 -2.22 12.92
C LEU A 200 1.27 -0.88 13.56
N VAL A 201 0.32 -0.22 14.21
CA VAL A 201 0.55 1.06 14.91
C VAL A 201 0.38 0.89 16.41
N VAL A 202 1.32 1.47 17.18
CA VAL A 202 1.27 1.58 18.65
C VAL A 202 1.09 3.04 19.04
N ASN A 203 0.15 3.31 19.95
CA ASN A 203 -0.16 4.62 20.48
C ASN A 203 0.72 4.90 21.72
N ALA A 204 1.88 5.55 21.50
CA ALA A 204 2.75 5.92 22.59
C ALA A 204 2.26 7.17 23.36
N ASP A 205 2.95 7.51 24.46
CA ASP A 205 2.64 8.70 25.24
C ASP A 205 2.74 9.99 24.41
N ASN A 206 2.10 11.05 24.88
CA ASN A 206 2.10 12.39 24.29
C ASN A 206 1.55 12.45 22.86
N GLY A 207 0.68 11.51 22.48
CA GLY A 207 0.09 11.45 21.13
C GLY A 207 1.00 10.88 20.06
N VAL A 208 2.22 10.42 20.42
CA VAL A 208 3.16 9.84 19.47
C VAL A 208 2.64 8.49 18.95
N LYS A 209 2.72 8.28 17.67
CA LYS A 209 2.44 7.00 17.00
C LYS A 209 3.74 6.35 16.56
N VAL A 210 3.82 5.04 16.75
CA VAL A 210 4.93 4.21 16.26
C VAL A 210 4.36 3.14 15.34
N LEU A 211 4.68 3.23 14.04
CA LEU A 211 4.25 2.25 13.06
C LEU A 211 5.40 1.31 12.71
N LEU A 212 5.15 0.01 12.81
CA LEU A 212 6.10 -1.03 12.43
C LEU A 212 5.75 -1.60 11.06
N THR A 213 6.74 -1.62 10.15
CA THR A 213 6.64 -2.24 8.84
C THR A 213 8.03 -2.65 8.32
N GLU A 214 8.12 -2.95 7.03
CA GLU A 214 9.36 -3.29 6.34
C GLU A 214 9.39 -2.65 4.94
N ALA A 215 10.57 -2.55 4.34
CA ALA A 215 10.77 -2.02 2.99
C ALA A 215 11.87 -2.80 2.25
N ASP A 216 11.89 -2.67 0.92
CA ASP A 216 12.87 -3.30 0.03
C ASP A 216 12.85 -4.84 0.10
N LEU A 217 11.65 -5.42 0.20
CA LEU A 217 11.44 -6.87 0.24
C LEU A 217 11.42 -7.41 -1.21
N LEU A 218 12.55 -7.94 -1.67
CA LEU A 218 12.74 -8.39 -3.05
C LEU A 218 12.98 -9.89 -3.20
N ASP A 219 13.67 -10.51 -2.23
CA ASP A 219 14.01 -11.94 -2.21
C ASP A 219 14.22 -12.45 -0.77
N TYR A 220 13.21 -12.26 0.08
CA TYR A 220 13.24 -12.66 1.48
C TYR A 220 11.79 -12.79 1.98
N PRO A 221 11.47 -13.65 2.99
CA PRO A 221 10.10 -13.74 3.50
C PRO A 221 9.64 -12.45 4.20
N GLY A 222 8.36 -12.15 4.08
CA GLY A 222 7.71 -11.04 4.77
C GLY A 222 7.65 -11.20 6.29
N MET A 223 7.58 -10.07 6.99
CA MET A 223 7.58 -10.00 8.45
C MET A 223 6.16 -10.04 9.01
N PHE A 224 5.84 -11.10 9.78
CA PHE A 224 4.75 -11.09 10.76
C PHE A 224 5.24 -10.62 12.11
N LEU A 225 4.32 -10.15 12.93
CA LEU A 225 4.58 -9.72 14.31
C LEU A 225 3.86 -10.66 15.29
N TYR A 226 4.51 -10.93 16.41
CA TYR A 226 3.97 -11.78 17.46
C TYR A 226 4.48 -11.34 18.84
N ASN A 227 3.61 -11.42 19.84
CA ASN A 227 3.99 -11.19 21.23
C ASN A 227 4.16 -12.54 21.92
N GLU A 228 5.39 -12.89 22.29
CA GLU A 228 5.74 -14.20 22.86
C GLU A 228 5.39 -14.38 24.34
N GLY A 229 4.95 -13.34 25.01
CA GLY A 229 4.58 -13.41 26.41
C GLY A 229 5.10 -12.27 27.29
N ASP A 230 6.08 -11.52 26.84
CA ASP A 230 6.42 -10.23 27.41
C ASP A 230 5.33 -9.20 27.04
N ALA A 231 4.87 -8.43 28.02
CA ALA A 231 3.74 -7.55 27.86
C ALA A 231 3.92 -6.48 26.77
N SER A 232 5.14 -6.00 26.55
CA SER A 232 5.43 -4.87 25.66
C SER A 232 6.36 -5.20 24.48
N THR A 233 6.82 -6.45 24.35
CA THR A 233 7.75 -6.85 23.29
C THR A 233 7.04 -7.57 22.14
N LEU A 234 7.21 -7.05 20.92
CA LEU A 234 6.86 -7.74 19.69
C LEU A 234 8.10 -8.34 19.06
N SER A 235 7.99 -9.57 18.54
CA SER A 235 9.04 -10.25 17.80
C SER A 235 8.60 -10.51 16.38
N ALA A 236 9.51 -10.36 15.43
CA ALA A 236 9.28 -10.78 14.05
C ALA A 236 9.15 -12.31 13.95
N ARG A 237 8.27 -12.74 13.06
CA ARG A 237 8.08 -14.14 12.65
C ARG A 237 8.07 -14.21 11.14
N PHE A 238 8.71 -15.24 10.59
CA PHE A 238 8.87 -15.42 9.15
C PHE A 238 8.37 -16.79 8.74
N ALA A 239 7.68 -16.87 7.61
CA ALA A 239 7.27 -18.14 7.03
C ALA A 239 8.51 -18.97 6.63
N PRO A 240 8.69 -20.21 7.12
CA PRO A 240 9.77 -21.05 6.66
C PRO A 240 9.63 -21.36 5.17
N TYR A 241 10.77 -21.56 4.49
CA TYR A 241 10.83 -21.84 3.06
C TYR A 241 9.99 -23.06 2.67
N PRO A 242 9.11 -23.00 1.66
CA PRO A 242 8.34 -24.13 1.18
C PRO A 242 9.25 -25.24 0.63
N LYS A 243 9.01 -26.50 1.09
CA LYS A 243 9.73 -27.68 0.62
C LYS A 243 8.94 -28.45 -0.43
N GLU A 244 7.71 -28.80 -0.09
CA GLU A 244 6.80 -29.53 -0.96
C GLU A 244 5.52 -28.74 -1.15
N MET A 245 5.09 -28.62 -2.39
CA MET A 245 3.88 -27.90 -2.77
C MET A 245 3.06 -28.73 -3.75
N LYS A 246 1.76 -28.51 -3.76
CA LYS A 246 0.86 -29.06 -4.77
C LYS A 246 -0.11 -28.01 -5.27
N GLN A 247 -0.57 -28.16 -6.51
CA GLN A 247 -1.68 -27.39 -7.04
C GLN A 247 -2.96 -27.64 -6.24
N GLY A 248 -3.64 -26.58 -5.81
CA GLY A 248 -4.86 -26.65 -5.01
C GLY A 248 -5.47 -25.29 -4.76
N GLY A 249 -6.13 -25.14 -3.61
CA GLY A 249 -6.76 -23.90 -3.18
C GLY A 249 -7.95 -23.49 -4.04
N HIS A 250 -8.25 -22.19 -4.04
CA HIS A 250 -9.36 -21.64 -4.81
C HIS A 250 -9.22 -21.98 -6.30
N ASN A 251 -10.20 -22.65 -6.86
CA ASN A 251 -10.23 -23.05 -8.27
C ASN A 251 -8.95 -23.72 -8.82
N ASN A 252 -8.12 -24.35 -7.96
CA ASN A 252 -6.81 -24.91 -8.30
C ASN A 252 -5.79 -23.83 -8.78
N LEU A 253 -5.92 -22.62 -8.34
CA LEU A 253 -5.09 -21.48 -8.76
C LEU A 253 -3.98 -21.13 -7.76
N GLN A 254 -3.83 -21.94 -6.71
CA GLN A 254 -2.83 -21.74 -5.65
C GLN A 254 -1.86 -22.92 -5.55
N ASN A 255 -0.74 -22.68 -4.89
CA ASN A 255 0.19 -23.72 -4.43
C ASN A 255 0.00 -23.93 -2.93
N GLU A 256 -0.67 -25.02 -2.55
CA GLU A 256 -0.78 -25.47 -1.16
C GLU A 256 0.55 -26.02 -0.66
N ILE A 257 1.01 -25.55 0.49
CA ILE A 257 2.24 -26.03 1.12
C ILE A 257 1.96 -27.35 1.87
N LEU A 258 2.66 -28.41 1.48
CA LEU A 258 2.57 -29.71 2.13
C LEU A 258 3.61 -29.87 3.24
N SER A 259 4.80 -29.31 3.04
CA SER A 259 5.86 -29.29 4.05
C SER A 259 6.77 -28.08 3.85
N ARG A 260 7.47 -27.68 4.91
CA ARG A 260 8.41 -26.56 4.91
C ARG A 260 9.82 -27.01 5.31
N GLU A 261 10.82 -26.28 4.88
CA GLU A 261 12.20 -26.45 5.31
C GLU A 261 12.39 -25.93 6.74
N LYS A 262 13.58 -26.17 7.31
CA LYS A 262 13.96 -25.66 8.64
C LYS A 262 14.63 -24.26 8.60
N PHE A 263 14.67 -23.64 7.44
CA PHE A 263 15.23 -22.32 7.20
C PHE A 263 14.17 -21.40 6.56
N ILE A 264 14.38 -20.11 6.64
CA ILE A 264 13.42 -19.10 6.16
C ILE A 264 13.77 -18.57 4.76
N ALA A 265 15.07 -18.51 4.41
CA ALA A 265 15.50 -17.99 3.12
C ALA A 265 16.79 -18.65 2.63
N LYS A 266 16.96 -18.67 1.30
CA LYS A 266 18.22 -18.90 0.58
C LYS A 266 18.78 -17.56 0.18
N ALA A 267 20.10 -17.39 0.31
CA ALA A 267 20.79 -16.15 -0.02
C ALA A 267 22.15 -16.46 -0.66
N SER A 268 22.74 -15.48 -1.34
CA SER A 268 24.02 -15.65 -2.01
C SER A 268 24.86 -14.38 -1.96
N GLY A 269 26.14 -14.54 -1.59
CA GLY A 269 27.13 -13.47 -1.67
C GLY A 269 26.81 -12.25 -0.81
N ALA A 270 27.00 -11.07 -1.40
CA ALA A 270 26.78 -9.78 -0.74
C ALA A 270 25.31 -9.37 -0.73
N GLU A 271 24.47 -10.20 -0.12
CA GLU A 271 23.02 -9.98 -0.02
C GLU A 271 22.68 -8.79 0.88
N LYS A 272 21.70 -7.99 0.47
CA LYS A 272 21.08 -6.94 1.30
C LYS A 272 19.70 -7.39 1.73
N PHE A 273 19.50 -7.55 3.04
CA PHE A 273 18.22 -7.96 3.59
C PHE A 273 17.24 -6.77 3.68
N PRO A 274 15.93 -7.02 3.80
CA PRO A 274 14.91 -5.96 3.89
C PRO A 274 15.17 -5.01 5.05
N TRP A 275 14.71 -3.78 4.92
CA TRP A 275 14.67 -2.82 6.01
C TRP A 275 13.57 -3.17 7.00
N ARG A 276 13.90 -3.14 8.29
CA ARG A 276 12.91 -3.10 9.37
C ARG A 276 12.65 -1.65 9.70
N VAL A 277 11.40 -1.22 9.56
CA VAL A 277 11.01 0.19 9.55
C VAL A 277 10.17 0.53 10.77
N ILE A 278 10.54 1.60 11.45
CA ILE A 278 9.87 2.17 12.62
C ILE A 278 9.54 3.62 12.28
N MET A 279 8.30 3.88 11.78
CA MET A 279 7.84 5.25 11.56
C MET A 279 7.41 5.86 12.88
N VAL A 280 7.66 7.15 13.06
CA VAL A 280 7.36 7.87 14.30
C VAL A 280 6.79 9.23 13.96
N THR A 281 5.62 9.56 14.49
CA THR A 281 4.99 10.88 14.31
C THR A 281 4.14 11.25 15.52
N ASP A 282 3.94 12.54 15.77
CA ASP A 282 2.95 13.10 16.72
C ASP A 282 1.72 13.68 16.00
N ASN A 283 1.64 13.50 14.69
CA ASN A 283 0.50 13.86 13.85
C ASN A 283 0.01 12.61 13.11
N ASP A 284 -1.15 12.09 13.51
CA ASP A 284 -1.72 10.88 12.89
C ASP A 284 -1.81 11.01 11.37
N ALA A 285 -2.29 12.15 10.86
CA ALA A 285 -2.51 12.36 9.44
C ALA A 285 -1.22 12.28 8.59
N HIS A 286 -0.06 12.53 9.22
CA HIS A 286 1.24 12.42 8.55
C HIS A 286 1.55 10.98 8.08
N LEU A 287 1.03 9.96 8.77
CA LEU A 287 1.20 8.56 8.36
C LEU A 287 0.61 8.30 6.96
N ALA A 288 -0.51 8.95 6.62
CA ALA A 288 -1.18 8.76 5.32
C ALA A 288 -0.39 9.33 4.12
N VAL A 289 0.53 10.25 4.37
CA VAL A 289 1.39 10.88 3.34
C VAL A 289 2.87 10.54 3.51
N ASN A 290 3.21 9.61 4.43
CA ASN A 290 4.58 9.19 4.72
C ASN A 290 5.24 8.51 3.50
N ASP A 291 6.54 8.77 3.30
CA ASP A 291 7.30 8.30 2.15
C ASP A 291 8.42 7.31 2.50
N LEU A 292 8.55 6.86 3.77
CA LEU A 292 9.68 6.05 4.22
C LEU A 292 9.83 4.73 3.47
N VAL A 293 8.73 3.99 3.27
CA VAL A 293 8.79 2.70 2.55
C VAL A 293 9.29 2.92 1.13
N TRP A 294 8.82 3.97 0.47
CA TRP A 294 9.27 4.32 -0.87
C TRP A 294 10.76 4.75 -0.86
N ASN A 295 11.17 5.63 0.06
CA ASN A 295 12.54 6.15 0.17
C ASN A 295 13.58 5.07 0.51
N LEU A 296 13.20 4.07 1.30
CA LEU A 296 14.08 2.95 1.68
C LEU A 296 14.24 1.88 0.60
N SER A 297 13.34 1.87 -0.38
CA SER A 297 13.33 0.84 -1.42
C SER A 297 14.34 1.13 -2.53
N THR A 298 14.78 0.07 -3.19
CA THR A 298 15.70 0.16 -4.32
C THR A 298 15.08 0.97 -5.45
N PRO A 299 15.74 2.03 -5.94
CA PRO A 299 15.24 2.81 -7.09
C PRO A 299 15.19 1.97 -8.37
N GLN A 300 14.37 2.38 -9.34
CA GLN A 300 14.44 1.79 -10.69
C GLN A 300 15.86 1.89 -11.27
N ALA A 301 16.22 0.90 -12.09
CA ALA A 301 17.51 0.91 -12.74
C ALA A 301 17.65 2.14 -13.67
N PRO A 302 18.83 2.80 -13.73
CA PRO A 302 19.00 4.07 -14.46
C PRO A 302 18.62 4.03 -15.94
N ASN A 303 18.72 2.86 -16.57
CA ASN A 303 18.41 2.66 -17.99
C ASN A 303 17.05 1.99 -18.24
N ALA A 304 16.24 1.79 -17.20
CA ALA A 304 14.90 1.21 -17.35
C ALA A 304 13.92 2.27 -17.87
N ASP A 305 13.13 1.89 -18.87
CA ASP A 305 12.08 2.74 -19.43
C ASP A 305 10.70 2.28 -18.96
N PHE A 306 10.05 3.10 -18.16
CA PHE A 306 8.67 2.91 -17.69
C PHE A 306 7.75 4.06 -18.16
N THR A 307 8.17 4.86 -19.12
CA THR A 307 7.37 5.98 -19.67
C THR A 307 6.07 5.53 -20.35
N TRP A 308 5.96 4.25 -20.65
CA TRP A 308 4.77 3.60 -21.20
C TRP A 308 3.69 3.25 -20.15
N VAL A 309 4.04 3.23 -18.86
CA VAL A 309 3.06 2.97 -17.78
C VAL A 309 2.03 4.08 -17.76
N ARG A 310 0.75 3.72 -17.76
CA ARG A 310 -0.36 4.65 -17.77
C ARG A 310 -1.33 4.32 -16.63
N PRO A 311 -1.14 4.91 -15.45
CA PRO A 311 -2.13 4.84 -14.38
C PRO A 311 -3.51 5.29 -14.86
N GLY A 312 -4.57 4.73 -14.28
CA GLY A 312 -5.92 5.09 -14.73
C GLY A 312 -7.01 4.40 -13.91
N LYS A 313 -8.25 4.79 -14.21
CA LYS A 313 -9.43 4.15 -13.64
C LYS A 313 -9.84 2.94 -14.46
N VAL A 314 -10.44 1.99 -13.77
CA VAL A 314 -10.86 0.69 -14.31
C VAL A 314 -12.34 0.47 -14.03
N ALA A 315 -13.14 0.24 -15.04
CA ALA A 315 -14.50 -0.29 -14.86
C ALA A 315 -14.39 -1.80 -14.55
N TRP A 316 -14.91 -2.19 -13.38
CA TRP A 316 -14.74 -3.52 -12.82
C TRP A 316 -16.10 -4.23 -12.68
N ASP A 317 -16.14 -5.51 -13.04
CA ASP A 317 -17.36 -6.30 -13.22
C ASP A 317 -17.70 -7.21 -12.03
N TRP A 318 -16.71 -7.64 -11.24
CA TRP A 318 -16.86 -8.70 -10.26
C TRP A 318 -17.67 -8.27 -9.01
N TRP A 319 -17.39 -7.07 -8.44
CA TRP A 319 -18.08 -6.62 -7.23
C TRP A 319 -19.58 -6.50 -7.41
N ASN A 320 -19.99 -5.97 -8.56
CA ASN A 320 -21.40 -5.80 -8.92
C ASN A 320 -22.03 -7.06 -9.51
N ALA A 321 -21.30 -8.19 -9.58
CA ALA A 321 -21.76 -9.51 -10.09
C ALA A 321 -22.29 -9.45 -11.53
N TRP A 322 -21.65 -8.66 -12.41
CA TRP A 322 -22.09 -8.40 -13.80
C TRP A 322 -23.55 -7.95 -13.88
N ASN A 323 -24.07 -7.33 -12.82
CA ASN A 323 -25.50 -7.03 -12.63
C ASN A 323 -25.87 -5.71 -13.30
N ILE A 324 -25.85 -5.69 -14.62
CA ILE A 324 -26.31 -4.56 -15.44
C ILE A 324 -27.79 -4.75 -15.82
N TYR A 325 -28.50 -3.66 -16.02
CA TYR A 325 -29.92 -3.63 -16.38
C TYR A 325 -30.19 -2.54 -17.41
N GLY A 326 -31.38 -2.60 -18.02
CA GLY A 326 -31.78 -1.68 -19.12
C GLY A 326 -31.08 -2.03 -20.44
N VAL A 327 -30.67 -3.30 -20.61
CA VAL A 327 -30.03 -3.85 -21.81
C VAL A 327 -30.90 -4.92 -22.45
N ASP A 328 -30.67 -5.24 -23.73
CA ASP A 328 -31.43 -6.22 -24.51
C ASP A 328 -30.74 -7.58 -24.65
N PHE A 329 -29.66 -7.81 -23.84
CA PHE A 329 -28.95 -9.06 -23.79
C PHE A 329 -28.86 -9.57 -22.33
N ARG A 330 -28.52 -10.84 -22.16
CA ARG A 330 -28.29 -11.43 -20.84
C ARG A 330 -26.88 -11.05 -20.35
N ALA A 331 -26.82 -10.29 -19.25
CA ALA A 331 -25.56 -9.94 -18.58
C ALA A 331 -24.88 -11.16 -17.95
N GLY A 332 -23.56 -11.13 -17.88
CA GLY A 332 -22.69 -12.17 -17.35
C GLY A 332 -21.32 -12.13 -18.01
N ILE A 333 -20.55 -13.21 -17.88
CA ILE A 333 -19.22 -13.31 -18.49
C ILE A 333 -19.39 -13.65 -19.99
N ASN A 334 -19.59 -12.63 -20.81
CA ASN A 334 -19.79 -12.75 -22.26
C ASN A 334 -19.40 -11.46 -22.99
N ASN A 335 -19.22 -11.56 -24.30
CA ASN A 335 -18.79 -10.46 -25.15
C ASN A 335 -19.70 -9.23 -25.09
N ASP A 336 -21.03 -9.41 -25.02
CA ASP A 336 -21.97 -8.29 -25.05
C ASP A 336 -21.88 -7.48 -23.74
N THR A 337 -21.71 -8.15 -22.60
CA THR A 337 -21.46 -7.50 -21.31
C THR A 337 -20.18 -6.65 -21.38
N TYR A 338 -19.06 -7.20 -21.86
CA TYR A 338 -17.81 -6.44 -21.89
C TYR A 338 -17.81 -5.32 -22.93
N LYS A 339 -18.51 -5.47 -24.05
CA LYS A 339 -18.75 -4.32 -24.96
C LYS A 339 -19.49 -3.19 -24.25
N TYR A 340 -20.51 -3.50 -23.47
CA TYR A 340 -21.25 -2.51 -22.70
C TYR A 340 -20.36 -1.79 -21.66
N TYR A 341 -19.48 -2.52 -20.96
CA TYR A 341 -18.48 -1.93 -20.08
C TYR A 341 -17.49 -1.05 -20.83
N ILE A 342 -17.04 -1.46 -22.00
CA ILE A 342 -16.12 -0.70 -22.87
C ILE A 342 -16.80 0.59 -23.36
N ASP A 343 -18.05 0.54 -23.79
CA ASP A 343 -18.80 1.71 -24.24
C ASP A 343 -19.03 2.70 -23.09
N PHE A 344 -19.35 2.21 -21.88
CA PHE A 344 -19.42 3.03 -20.68
C PHE A 344 -18.07 3.69 -20.35
N ALA A 345 -16.98 2.93 -20.36
CA ALA A 345 -15.65 3.44 -20.09
C ALA A 345 -15.25 4.55 -21.08
N ALA A 346 -15.49 4.33 -22.38
CA ALA A 346 -15.23 5.31 -23.43
C ALA A 346 -16.05 6.60 -23.25
N ALA A 347 -17.35 6.48 -22.92
CA ALA A 347 -18.24 7.62 -22.73
C ALA A 347 -17.85 8.50 -21.52
N HIS A 348 -17.14 7.94 -20.54
CA HIS A 348 -16.77 8.61 -19.30
C HIS A 348 -15.26 8.82 -19.12
N ASN A 349 -14.43 8.64 -20.16
CA ASN A 349 -12.96 8.75 -20.11
C ASN A 349 -12.32 7.84 -19.03
N ILE A 350 -12.91 6.67 -18.81
CA ILE A 350 -12.33 5.63 -17.96
C ILE A 350 -11.32 4.86 -18.79
N ALA A 351 -10.08 4.78 -18.32
CA ALA A 351 -8.95 4.30 -19.12
C ALA A 351 -9.03 2.80 -19.45
N TYR A 352 -9.63 2.00 -18.54
CA TYR A 352 -9.57 0.56 -18.63
C TYR A 352 -10.90 -0.12 -18.30
N VAL A 353 -11.04 -1.33 -18.83
CA VAL A 353 -12.02 -2.34 -18.38
C VAL A 353 -11.22 -3.58 -17.99
N ILE A 354 -11.56 -4.20 -16.86
CA ILE A 354 -10.98 -5.49 -16.47
C ILE A 354 -11.99 -6.60 -16.71
N LEU A 355 -11.51 -7.70 -17.27
CA LEU A 355 -12.21 -8.98 -17.24
C LEU A 355 -11.71 -9.74 -16.01
N ASP A 356 -12.52 -9.78 -14.96
CA ASP A 356 -12.17 -10.47 -13.70
C ASP A 356 -12.31 -12.00 -13.84
N GLU A 357 -12.21 -12.77 -12.75
CA GLU A 357 -12.21 -14.23 -12.77
C GLU A 357 -13.38 -14.81 -13.58
N GLY A 358 -13.08 -15.72 -14.51
CA GLY A 358 -14.08 -16.46 -15.26
C GLY A 358 -13.95 -16.40 -16.78
N TRP A 359 -13.12 -15.51 -17.35
CA TRP A 359 -12.86 -15.46 -18.80
C TRP A 359 -11.99 -16.63 -19.30
N ALA A 360 -11.14 -17.21 -18.44
CA ALA A 360 -10.34 -18.39 -18.70
C ALA A 360 -11.01 -19.65 -18.15
N VAL A 361 -10.71 -20.81 -18.74
CA VAL A 361 -11.31 -22.10 -18.36
C VAL A 361 -10.96 -22.45 -16.92
N ASN A 362 -11.99 -22.53 -16.07
CA ASN A 362 -11.85 -22.73 -14.63
C ASN A 362 -11.12 -24.04 -14.26
N LYS A 363 -10.38 -24.05 -13.16
CA LYS A 363 -9.65 -25.19 -12.56
C LYS A 363 -8.50 -25.77 -13.40
N LYS A 364 -8.16 -25.18 -14.52
CA LYS A 364 -7.07 -25.63 -15.40
C LYS A 364 -5.73 -24.99 -15.06
N ALA A 365 -5.75 -23.79 -14.46
CA ALA A 365 -4.57 -22.96 -14.28
C ALA A 365 -3.78 -22.82 -15.59
N ASP A 366 -4.49 -22.44 -16.64
CA ASP A 366 -3.96 -22.24 -18.00
C ASP A 366 -4.69 -21.03 -18.61
N LEU A 367 -4.00 -19.91 -18.67
CA LEU A 367 -4.55 -18.64 -19.16
C LEU A 367 -4.69 -18.58 -20.69
N LEU A 368 -4.16 -19.54 -21.43
CA LEU A 368 -4.32 -19.61 -22.88
C LEU A 368 -5.63 -20.33 -23.28
N GLN A 369 -6.33 -20.94 -22.31
CA GLN A 369 -7.63 -21.57 -22.53
C GLN A 369 -8.77 -20.60 -22.18
N VAL A 370 -9.24 -19.85 -23.16
CA VAL A 370 -10.36 -18.90 -23.02
C VAL A 370 -11.69 -19.66 -23.14
N ILE A 371 -12.72 -19.24 -22.38
CA ILE A 371 -14.06 -19.82 -22.50
C ILE A 371 -14.72 -19.44 -23.84
N PRO A 372 -15.65 -20.24 -24.37
CA PRO A 372 -16.26 -19.97 -25.70
C PRO A 372 -17.07 -18.67 -25.77
N GLU A 373 -17.55 -18.16 -24.64
CA GLU A 373 -18.37 -16.94 -24.55
C GLU A 373 -17.55 -15.64 -24.67
N ILE A 374 -16.19 -15.76 -24.64
CA ILE A 374 -15.26 -14.63 -24.67
C ILE A 374 -14.35 -14.71 -25.89
N ASP A 375 -14.31 -13.65 -26.67
CA ASP A 375 -13.39 -13.43 -27.81
C ASP A 375 -12.44 -12.27 -27.48
N ILE A 376 -11.28 -12.58 -26.86
CA ILE A 376 -10.30 -11.57 -26.43
C ILE A 376 -9.80 -10.73 -27.62
N PRO A 377 -9.39 -11.28 -28.76
CA PRO A 377 -8.97 -10.49 -29.92
C PRO A 377 -10.04 -9.47 -30.36
N MET A 378 -11.28 -9.90 -30.48
CA MET A 378 -12.40 -9.01 -30.85
C MET A 378 -12.62 -7.92 -29.80
N LEU A 379 -12.60 -8.26 -28.51
CA LEU A 379 -12.75 -7.28 -27.42
C LEU A 379 -11.59 -6.29 -27.38
N CYS A 380 -10.35 -6.72 -27.63
CA CYS A 380 -9.18 -5.84 -27.72
C CYS A 380 -9.33 -4.84 -28.88
N GLN A 381 -9.77 -5.31 -30.05
CA GLN A 381 -10.03 -4.42 -31.19
C GLN A 381 -11.15 -3.42 -30.85
N TYR A 382 -12.26 -3.90 -30.33
CA TYR A 382 -13.42 -3.08 -29.96
C TYR A 382 -13.07 -1.98 -28.94
N ALA A 383 -12.27 -2.33 -27.92
CA ALA A 383 -11.80 -1.40 -26.91
C ALA A 383 -10.79 -0.39 -27.47
N SER A 384 -9.85 -0.84 -28.30
CA SER A 384 -8.84 0.02 -28.93
C SER A 384 -9.47 1.09 -29.84
N GLU A 385 -10.49 0.73 -30.63
CA GLU A 385 -11.26 1.66 -31.47
C GLU A 385 -11.93 2.77 -30.65
N ARG A 386 -12.13 2.56 -29.33
CA ARG A 386 -12.78 3.50 -28.38
C ARG A 386 -11.79 4.15 -27.43
N GLY A 387 -10.48 3.89 -27.59
CA GLY A 387 -9.45 4.44 -26.72
C GLY A 387 -9.44 3.84 -25.31
N VAL A 388 -10.04 2.68 -25.11
CA VAL A 388 -10.07 1.94 -23.83
C VAL A 388 -9.08 0.78 -23.85
N GLY A 389 -8.33 0.59 -22.76
CA GLY A 389 -7.46 -0.55 -22.56
C GLY A 389 -8.16 -1.71 -21.85
N LEU A 390 -7.73 -2.93 -22.10
CA LEU A 390 -8.20 -4.10 -21.36
C LEU A 390 -7.14 -4.65 -20.44
N ILE A 391 -7.59 -5.08 -19.26
CA ILE A 391 -6.80 -5.77 -18.23
C ILE A 391 -7.45 -7.13 -18.00
N LEU A 392 -6.65 -8.16 -17.76
CA LEU A 392 -7.14 -9.51 -17.49
C LEU A 392 -6.80 -9.91 -16.07
N TRP A 393 -7.74 -10.58 -15.42
CA TRP A 393 -7.49 -11.26 -14.16
C TRP A 393 -6.73 -12.57 -14.39
N ALA A 394 -5.84 -12.92 -13.47
CA ALA A 394 -5.07 -14.16 -13.51
C ALA A 394 -4.88 -14.71 -12.10
N GLY A 395 -5.15 -15.98 -11.88
CA GLY A 395 -4.75 -16.66 -10.64
C GLY A 395 -3.24 -16.88 -10.61
N TYR A 396 -2.64 -16.76 -9.42
CA TYR A 396 -1.20 -16.87 -9.16
C TYR A 396 -0.54 -18.04 -9.91
N LEU A 397 -1.03 -19.27 -9.68
CA LEU A 397 -0.41 -20.46 -10.26
C LEU A 397 -0.53 -20.51 -11.79
N ALA A 398 -1.65 -20.01 -12.34
CA ALA A 398 -1.87 -19.96 -13.76
C ALA A 398 -0.90 -18.98 -14.45
N PHE A 399 -0.61 -17.85 -13.79
CA PHE A 399 0.33 -16.85 -14.28
C PHE A 399 1.78 -17.33 -14.15
N ASP A 400 2.17 -17.92 -13.00
CA ASP A 400 3.54 -18.38 -12.73
C ASP A 400 3.98 -19.53 -13.66
N LYS A 401 3.07 -20.45 -13.99
CA LYS A 401 3.39 -21.63 -14.81
C LYS A 401 3.92 -21.31 -16.20
N ASP A 402 3.43 -20.24 -16.83
CA ASP A 402 3.76 -19.91 -18.22
C ASP A 402 3.88 -18.38 -18.44
N MET A 403 4.45 -17.71 -17.45
CA MET A 403 4.48 -16.25 -17.32
C MET A 403 4.99 -15.55 -18.57
N GLU A 404 6.12 -15.99 -19.11
CA GLU A 404 6.76 -15.39 -20.30
C GLU A 404 5.85 -15.48 -21.53
N ASN A 405 5.26 -16.65 -21.79
CA ASN A 405 4.39 -16.87 -22.93
C ASN A 405 3.04 -16.14 -22.77
N VAL A 406 2.47 -16.16 -21.59
CA VAL A 406 1.22 -15.43 -21.25
C VAL A 406 1.42 -13.92 -21.47
N CYS A 407 2.48 -13.34 -20.91
CA CYS A 407 2.77 -11.91 -21.07
C CYS A 407 2.96 -11.55 -22.55
N ARG A 408 3.77 -12.32 -23.29
CA ARG A 408 3.98 -12.10 -24.72
C ARG A 408 2.67 -12.20 -25.52
N HIS A 409 1.93 -13.28 -25.34
CA HIS A 409 0.70 -13.58 -26.08
C HIS A 409 -0.35 -12.48 -25.94
N TYR A 410 -0.62 -12.07 -24.72
CA TYR A 410 -1.65 -11.06 -24.46
C TYR A 410 -1.19 -9.62 -24.74
N SER A 411 0.10 -9.33 -24.61
CA SER A 411 0.66 -8.05 -25.05
C SER A 411 0.54 -7.87 -26.57
N GLU A 412 0.83 -8.93 -27.36
CA GLU A 412 0.67 -8.94 -28.82
C GLU A 412 -0.80 -8.71 -29.25
N MET A 413 -1.78 -9.13 -28.44
CA MET A 413 -3.21 -8.85 -28.67
C MET A 413 -3.64 -7.44 -28.28
N GLY A 414 -2.82 -6.72 -27.50
CA GLY A 414 -3.11 -5.36 -27.07
C GLY A 414 -3.60 -5.22 -25.61
N ILE A 415 -3.60 -6.28 -24.82
CA ILE A 415 -3.85 -6.23 -23.37
C ILE A 415 -2.85 -5.29 -22.69
N LYS A 416 -3.29 -4.57 -21.65
CA LYS A 416 -2.50 -3.54 -20.97
C LYS A 416 -1.93 -3.98 -19.62
N GLY A 417 -2.40 -5.07 -19.06
CA GLY A 417 -1.92 -5.56 -17.78
C GLY A 417 -2.70 -6.75 -17.24
N PHE A 418 -2.27 -7.20 -16.06
CA PHE A 418 -2.92 -8.27 -15.32
C PHE A 418 -3.19 -7.86 -13.88
N LYS A 419 -4.37 -8.23 -13.37
CA LYS A 419 -4.66 -8.37 -11.96
C LYS A 419 -4.33 -9.81 -11.57
N VAL A 420 -3.26 -10.00 -10.79
CA VAL A 420 -2.78 -11.33 -10.39
C VAL A 420 -3.18 -11.60 -8.95
N ASP A 421 -3.88 -12.70 -8.70
CA ASP A 421 -4.60 -12.94 -7.47
C ASP A 421 -4.31 -14.31 -6.83
N PHE A 422 -4.64 -14.46 -5.54
CA PHE A 422 -4.56 -15.69 -4.77
C PHE A 422 -3.14 -16.20 -4.48
N MET A 423 -2.17 -15.30 -4.25
CA MET A 423 -0.88 -15.69 -3.70
C MET A 423 -1.03 -16.20 -2.27
N ASP A 424 -1.75 -15.47 -1.43
CA ASP A 424 -2.09 -15.78 -0.03
C ASP A 424 -0.89 -16.16 0.86
N ARG A 425 0.29 -15.69 0.52
CA ARG A 425 1.56 -15.99 1.18
C ARG A 425 2.56 -14.84 0.99
N ASP A 426 3.58 -14.82 1.84
CA ASP A 426 4.73 -13.93 1.77
C ASP A 426 6.07 -14.65 2.06
N ASP A 427 6.13 -15.98 1.90
CA ASP A 427 7.40 -16.69 1.92
C ASP A 427 8.29 -16.30 0.73
N GLN A 428 9.57 -16.60 0.80
CA GLN A 428 10.54 -16.17 -0.21
C GLN A 428 10.12 -16.51 -1.65
N ILE A 429 9.47 -17.65 -1.88
CA ILE A 429 9.04 -18.06 -3.24
C ILE A 429 8.03 -17.07 -3.81
N VAL A 430 7.06 -16.63 -2.99
CA VAL A 430 6.05 -15.66 -3.44
C VAL A 430 6.64 -14.27 -3.57
N VAL A 431 7.53 -13.86 -2.67
CA VAL A 431 8.21 -12.56 -2.79
C VAL A 431 9.04 -12.50 -4.09
N ASP A 432 9.81 -13.53 -4.40
CA ASP A 432 10.55 -13.66 -5.66
C ASP A 432 9.61 -13.68 -6.89
N PHE A 433 8.45 -14.35 -6.76
CA PHE A 433 7.45 -14.36 -7.82
C PHE A 433 6.98 -12.94 -8.18
N LEU A 434 6.72 -12.06 -7.21
CA LEU A 434 6.31 -10.68 -7.47
C LEU A 434 7.39 -9.93 -8.26
N ARG A 435 8.67 -10.08 -7.87
CA ARG A 435 9.80 -9.47 -8.55
C ARG A 435 9.92 -9.99 -9.99
N ARG A 436 9.92 -11.32 -10.19
CA ARG A 436 9.97 -11.95 -11.53
C ARG A 436 8.80 -11.54 -12.41
N SER A 437 7.61 -11.43 -11.83
CA SER A 437 6.41 -10.97 -12.54
C SER A 437 6.57 -9.53 -13.00
N ALA A 438 7.07 -8.64 -12.13
CA ALA A 438 7.32 -7.24 -12.46
C ALA A 438 8.32 -7.10 -13.61
N GLU A 439 9.44 -7.85 -13.58
CA GLU A 439 10.46 -7.88 -14.61
C GLU A 439 9.91 -8.41 -15.94
N THR A 440 9.19 -9.53 -15.90
CA THR A 440 8.65 -10.16 -17.11
C THR A 440 7.56 -9.30 -17.74
N ALA A 441 6.62 -8.80 -16.95
CA ALA A 441 5.56 -7.93 -17.43
C ALA A 441 6.12 -6.62 -18.03
N ALA A 442 7.16 -6.02 -17.40
CA ALA A 442 7.82 -4.82 -17.94
C ALA A 442 8.42 -5.04 -19.33
N LYS A 443 9.02 -6.20 -19.57
CA LYS A 443 9.57 -6.59 -20.87
C LYS A 443 8.53 -6.54 -22.00
N TYR A 444 7.28 -6.84 -21.67
CA TYR A 444 6.12 -6.83 -22.58
C TYR A 444 5.24 -5.58 -22.44
N LYS A 445 5.66 -4.59 -21.65
CA LYS A 445 4.92 -3.35 -21.39
C LYS A 445 3.53 -3.61 -20.82
N LEU A 446 3.45 -4.48 -19.82
CA LEU A 446 2.23 -4.82 -19.09
C LEU A 446 2.30 -4.29 -17.67
N MET A 447 1.21 -3.69 -17.22
CA MET A 447 1.02 -3.28 -15.83
C MET A 447 0.56 -4.46 -14.97
N LEU A 448 0.84 -4.41 -13.68
CA LEU A 448 0.43 -5.41 -12.70
C LEU A 448 -0.29 -4.77 -11.52
N ASP A 449 -1.36 -5.43 -11.10
CA ASP A 449 -2.06 -5.22 -9.84
C ASP A 449 -2.08 -6.56 -9.10
N PHE A 450 -1.61 -6.59 -7.84
CA PHE A 450 -1.50 -7.83 -7.08
C PHE A 450 -2.57 -7.92 -6.00
N HIS A 451 -3.34 -9.01 -6.02
CA HIS A 451 -4.40 -9.34 -5.07
C HIS A 451 -4.08 -10.60 -4.26
N GLY A 452 -4.77 -10.83 -3.12
CA GLY A 452 -4.43 -11.92 -2.22
C GLY A 452 -2.97 -11.86 -1.77
N ILE A 453 -2.46 -10.70 -1.41
CA ILE A 453 -1.04 -10.42 -1.20
C ILE A 453 -0.79 -9.52 0.01
N TYR A 454 0.41 -9.52 0.54
CA TYR A 454 0.84 -8.62 1.61
C TYR A 454 0.93 -7.14 1.14
N LYS A 455 1.03 -6.21 2.12
CA LYS A 455 1.24 -4.78 1.87
C LYS A 455 2.40 -4.51 0.92
N PRO A 456 2.41 -3.40 0.15
CA PRO A 456 3.59 -2.97 -0.60
C PRO A 456 4.80 -2.78 0.32
N THR A 457 5.97 -3.05 -0.23
CA THR A 457 7.27 -2.84 0.43
C THR A 457 8.21 -2.02 -0.45
N GLY A 458 7.64 -1.28 -1.41
CA GLY A 458 8.35 -0.39 -2.32
C GLY A 458 8.71 -1.01 -3.67
N LEU A 459 8.21 -2.21 -4.01
CA LEU A 459 8.43 -2.84 -5.32
C LEU A 459 8.05 -1.91 -6.49
N HIS A 460 6.99 -1.10 -6.31
CA HIS A 460 6.51 -0.12 -7.29
C HIS A 460 7.49 1.06 -7.52
N ARG A 461 8.48 1.28 -6.65
CA ARG A 461 9.59 2.21 -6.91
C ARG A 461 10.61 1.61 -7.86
N THR A 462 10.93 0.33 -7.67
CA THR A 462 11.89 -0.41 -8.49
C THR A 462 11.31 -0.73 -9.86
N TYR A 463 10.02 -1.12 -9.88
CA TYR A 463 9.25 -1.52 -11.06
C TYR A 463 7.94 -0.74 -11.12
N PRO A 464 7.92 0.47 -11.70
CA PRO A 464 6.73 1.32 -11.80
C PRO A 464 5.55 0.71 -12.56
N ASN A 465 5.74 -0.40 -13.27
CA ASN A 465 4.66 -1.17 -13.88
C ASN A 465 3.84 -2.01 -12.88
N VAL A 466 4.32 -2.18 -11.65
CA VAL A 466 3.49 -2.67 -10.55
C VAL A 466 2.74 -1.47 -9.98
N VAL A 467 1.51 -1.32 -10.41
CA VAL A 467 0.75 -0.07 -10.17
C VAL A 467 -0.14 -0.14 -8.95
N ASN A 468 -0.52 -1.34 -8.49
CA ASN A 468 -1.37 -1.46 -7.30
C ASN A 468 -1.18 -2.78 -6.56
N PHE A 469 -1.69 -2.83 -5.31
CA PHE A 469 -1.66 -3.99 -4.42
C PHE A 469 -2.93 -4.01 -3.57
N GLU A 470 -3.50 -5.18 -3.35
CA GLU A 470 -4.55 -5.35 -2.35
C GLU A 470 -3.95 -5.37 -0.92
N GLY A 471 -3.90 -6.51 -0.24
CA GLY A 471 -3.45 -6.61 1.14
C GLY A 471 -4.20 -5.65 2.08
N VAL A 472 -5.50 -5.48 1.85
CA VAL A 472 -6.40 -4.56 2.53
C VAL A 472 -7.79 -5.21 2.67
N HIS A 473 -8.50 -4.97 3.76
CA HIS A 473 -9.91 -5.36 3.89
C HIS A 473 -10.77 -4.42 3.02
N GLY A 474 -10.72 -4.63 1.70
CA GLY A 474 -11.36 -3.77 0.70
C GLY A 474 -12.88 -3.81 0.72
N LEU A 475 -13.49 -2.94 -0.12
CA LEU A 475 -14.95 -2.86 -0.22
C LEU A 475 -15.59 -4.17 -0.72
N GLU A 476 -14.83 -5.02 -1.42
CA GLU A 476 -15.32 -6.33 -1.86
C GLU A 476 -15.75 -7.23 -0.71
N GLN A 477 -15.18 -7.07 0.48
CA GLN A 477 -15.59 -7.78 1.68
C GLN A 477 -17.06 -7.52 2.05
N MET A 478 -17.63 -6.41 1.59
CA MET A 478 -19.03 -6.06 1.84
C MET A 478 -20.04 -6.92 1.05
N LYS A 479 -19.59 -7.73 0.10
CA LYS A 479 -20.45 -8.72 -0.57
C LYS A 479 -20.95 -9.81 0.39
N TRP A 480 -20.16 -10.15 1.44
CA TRP A 480 -20.41 -11.28 2.36
C TRP A 480 -20.24 -10.98 3.84
N SER A 481 -19.55 -9.90 4.21
CA SER A 481 -19.36 -9.56 5.62
C SER A 481 -20.66 -9.11 6.26
N ASP A 482 -21.01 -9.68 7.39
CA ASP A 482 -22.21 -9.30 8.13
C ASP A 482 -22.08 -7.90 8.78
N ALA A 483 -23.15 -7.42 9.38
CA ALA A 483 -23.23 -6.08 9.96
C ALA A 483 -22.36 -5.87 11.21
N SER A 484 -21.71 -6.94 11.73
CA SER A 484 -20.74 -6.81 12.83
C SER A 484 -19.38 -6.31 12.36
N VAL A 485 -19.09 -6.39 11.05
CA VAL A 485 -17.91 -5.78 10.46
C VAL A 485 -18.14 -4.28 10.30
N ASP A 486 -17.32 -3.49 10.95
CA ASP A 486 -17.38 -2.03 10.89
C ASP A 486 -16.42 -1.49 9.83
N GLN A 487 -16.90 -1.45 8.58
CA GLN A 487 -16.13 -0.96 7.45
C GLN A 487 -15.88 0.55 7.55
N VAL A 488 -16.85 1.30 8.09
CA VAL A 488 -16.73 2.76 8.21
C VAL A 488 -15.61 3.19 9.15
N THR A 489 -15.44 2.50 10.28
CA THR A 489 -14.30 2.74 11.18
C THR A 489 -13.00 2.25 10.55
N TYR A 490 -13.04 1.13 9.84
CA TYR A 490 -11.88 0.63 9.11
C TYR A 490 -11.38 1.64 8.06
N ASP A 491 -12.27 2.25 7.28
CA ASP A 491 -11.91 3.20 6.22
C ASP A 491 -11.27 4.49 6.73
N VAL A 492 -11.51 4.86 7.99
CA VAL A 492 -10.81 5.98 8.65
C VAL A 492 -9.66 5.51 9.54
N THR A 493 -9.27 4.24 9.41
CA THR A 493 -8.09 3.64 10.06
C THR A 493 -7.03 3.27 9.03
N VAL A 494 -7.45 2.64 7.94
CA VAL A 494 -6.55 2.09 6.92
C VAL A 494 -5.63 3.11 6.23
N PRO A 495 -6.02 4.39 6.03
CA PRO A 495 -5.11 5.39 5.44
C PRO A 495 -3.88 5.68 6.28
N PHE A 496 -4.00 5.57 7.58
CA PHE A 496 -2.90 5.84 8.52
C PHE A 496 -1.98 4.63 8.70
N ILE A 497 -2.47 3.41 8.47
CA ILE A 497 -1.73 2.18 8.77
C ILE A 497 -1.32 1.48 7.47
N ARG A 498 -2.26 0.86 6.74
CA ARG A 498 -1.95 0.09 5.54
C ARG A 498 -1.41 0.97 4.40
N MET A 499 -2.02 2.15 4.19
CA MET A 499 -1.62 3.05 3.12
C MET A 499 -0.28 3.74 3.37
N ALA A 500 0.22 3.81 4.62
CA ALA A 500 1.58 4.25 4.93
C ALA A 500 2.65 3.38 4.24
N ALA A 501 2.33 2.13 3.92
CA ALA A 501 3.21 1.23 3.18
C ALA A 501 3.18 1.45 1.65
N GLY A 502 2.15 2.12 1.12
CA GLY A 502 1.99 2.40 -0.31
C GLY A 502 0.57 2.15 -0.83
N PRO A 503 0.37 2.15 -2.16
CA PRO A 503 -0.93 2.10 -2.80
C PRO A 503 -1.75 0.87 -2.39
N MET A 504 -3.08 1.02 -2.47
CA MET A 504 -4.00 -0.06 -2.14
C MET A 504 -5.18 -0.13 -3.12
N ASP A 505 -5.45 -1.31 -3.64
CA ASP A 505 -6.65 -1.59 -4.40
C ASP A 505 -7.81 -1.89 -3.45
N TYR A 506 -8.40 -0.82 -2.93
CA TYR A 506 -9.53 -0.88 -1.99
C TYR A 506 -10.86 -1.18 -2.70
N THR A 507 -10.96 -0.94 -3.99
CA THR A 507 -12.13 -1.19 -4.83
C THR A 507 -13.37 -0.33 -4.48
N GLN A 508 -13.17 0.96 -4.21
CA GLN A 508 -14.24 1.90 -3.86
C GLN A 508 -15.20 2.25 -5.01
N GLY A 509 -16.20 3.06 -4.70
CA GLY A 509 -17.10 3.69 -5.68
C GLY A 509 -18.51 3.15 -5.71
N ALA A 510 -18.96 2.48 -4.66
CA ALA A 510 -20.33 1.96 -4.59
C ALA A 510 -21.38 3.08 -4.73
N MET A 511 -22.33 2.90 -5.65
CA MET A 511 -23.51 3.76 -5.81
C MET A 511 -24.70 3.25 -4.99
N ARG A 512 -24.62 2.05 -4.45
CA ARG A 512 -25.55 1.49 -3.48
C ARG A 512 -24.96 1.64 -2.08
N ASN A 513 -25.44 2.62 -1.30
CA ASN A 513 -24.90 3.03 -0.01
C ASN A 513 -25.89 2.76 1.13
N ALA A 514 -25.42 2.34 2.28
CA ALA A 514 -26.25 1.98 3.41
C ALA A 514 -25.79 2.67 4.72
N THR A 515 -26.75 3.16 5.48
CA THR A 515 -26.52 3.54 6.88
C THR A 515 -26.23 2.29 7.72
N LYS A 516 -25.67 2.45 8.91
CA LYS A 516 -25.36 1.34 9.82
C LYS A 516 -26.52 0.37 10.04
N LYS A 517 -27.76 0.88 10.08
CA LYS A 517 -28.99 0.07 10.30
C LYS A 517 -29.48 -0.64 9.05
N ASN A 518 -29.18 -0.11 7.86
CA ASN A 518 -29.72 -0.59 6.59
C ASN A 518 -28.77 -1.51 5.84
N TYR A 519 -27.50 -1.56 6.25
CA TYR A 519 -26.51 -2.44 5.63
C TYR A 519 -26.86 -3.91 5.87
N ARG A 520 -26.72 -4.69 4.80
CA ARG A 520 -26.77 -6.15 4.80
C ARG A 520 -25.92 -6.70 3.65
N PRO A 521 -25.23 -7.82 3.83
CA PRO A 521 -24.48 -8.44 2.75
C PRO A 521 -25.46 -9.05 1.73
N VAL A 522 -25.28 -8.68 0.45
CA VAL A 522 -25.98 -9.29 -0.68
C VAL A 522 -24.94 -9.48 -1.78
N ASN A 523 -24.50 -10.71 -2.01
CA ASN A 523 -23.40 -10.98 -2.92
C ASN A 523 -23.63 -10.44 -4.35
N SER A 524 -24.85 -10.64 -4.90
CA SER A 524 -25.22 -10.19 -6.26
C SER A 524 -25.63 -8.72 -6.36
N GLU A 525 -25.84 -8.05 -5.24
CA GLU A 525 -26.27 -6.64 -5.16
C GLU A 525 -25.59 -5.95 -3.99
N ALA A 526 -24.28 -5.99 -3.98
CA ALA A 526 -23.47 -5.47 -2.89
C ALA A 526 -23.72 -3.98 -2.63
N MET A 527 -23.49 -3.54 -1.40
CA MET A 527 -23.61 -2.16 -0.96
C MET A 527 -22.46 -1.79 -0.03
N SER A 528 -22.08 -0.51 -0.03
CA SER A 528 -21.15 0.03 0.96
C SER A 528 -21.86 0.33 2.28
N GLN A 529 -21.11 0.32 3.37
CA GLN A 529 -21.47 1.04 4.59
C GLN A 529 -21.08 2.52 4.45
N GLY A 530 -21.81 3.43 5.13
CA GLY A 530 -21.58 4.86 5.07
C GLY A 530 -22.26 5.56 3.89
N THR A 531 -22.00 6.86 3.75
CA THR A 531 -22.72 7.72 2.79
C THR A 531 -22.14 7.68 1.38
N ARG A 532 -22.89 8.24 0.41
CA ARG A 532 -22.43 8.48 -0.96
C ARG A 532 -21.18 9.36 -1.00
N CYS A 533 -21.17 10.44 -0.24
CA CYS A 533 -20.05 11.39 -0.21
C CYS A 533 -18.78 10.75 0.35
N ARG A 534 -18.89 9.77 1.25
CA ARG A 534 -17.77 8.95 1.68
C ARG A 534 -17.13 8.22 0.50
N GLN A 535 -17.92 7.52 -0.32
CA GLN A 535 -17.42 6.80 -1.50
C GLN A 535 -16.75 7.73 -2.52
N LEU A 536 -17.20 8.97 -2.63
CA LEU A 536 -16.53 9.97 -3.47
C LEU A 536 -15.22 10.46 -2.83
N ALA A 537 -15.20 10.67 -1.51
CA ALA A 537 -14.00 11.11 -0.78
C ALA A 537 -12.88 10.08 -0.81
N GLU A 538 -13.20 8.78 -0.83
CA GLU A 538 -12.25 7.68 -0.94
C GLU A 538 -11.35 7.79 -2.19
N TYR A 539 -11.86 8.33 -3.33
CA TYR A 539 -11.06 8.58 -4.53
C TYR A 539 -9.98 9.64 -4.35
N VAL A 540 -10.13 10.51 -3.37
CA VAL A 540 -9.11 11.53 -3.02
C VAL A 540 -8.22 11.03 -1.88
N VAL A 541 -8.79 10.36 -0.88
CA VAL A 541 -8.05 9.94 0.32
C VAL A 541 -7.17 8.73 0.03
N PHE A 542 -7.68 7.72 -0.66
CA PHE A 542 -6.94 6.48 -0.92
C PHE A 542 -5.95 6.65 -2.07
N GLU A 543 -4.77 6.08 -1.91
CA GLU A 543 -3.76 6.01 -2.96
C GLU A 543 -4.00 4.74 -3.79
N SER A 544 -4.37 4.90 -5.05
CA SER A 544 -4.69 3.80 -5.96
C SER A 544 -4.43 4.20 -7.42
N PRO A 545 -3.21 4.02 -7.93
CA PRO A 545 -2.86 4.41 -9.31
C PRO A 545 -3.59 3.62 -10.40
N LEU A 546 -4.02 2.39 -10.12
CA LEU A 546 -4.96 1.63 -10.93
C LEU A 546 -6.26 1.48 -10.13
N ASN A 547 -7.20 2.40 -10.35
CA ASN A 547 -8.27 2.64 -9.41
C ASN A 547 -9.59 2.05 -9.92
N MET A 548 -10.09 1.02 -9.24
CA MET A 548 -11.34 0.34 -9.61
C MET A 548 -12.56 1.21 -9.39
N LEU A 549 -13.53 1.09 -10.30
CA LEU A 549 -14.90 1.49 -10.12
C LEU A 549 -15.71 0.22 -9.85
N CYS A 550 -16.11 -0.01 -8.62
CA CYS A 550 -16.67 -1.29 -8.21
C CYS A 550 -18.12 -1.52 -8.66
N ASP A 551 -18.90 -0.46 -8.86
CA ASP A 551 -20.33 -0.60 -9.20
C ASP A 551 -20.54 -0.81 -10.71
N SER A 552 -21.76 -1.20 -11.09
CA SER A 552 -22.11 -1.47 -12.48
C SER A 552 -22.26 -0.18 -13.30
N PRO A 553 -21.98 -0.22 -14.62
CA PRO A 553 -22.28 0.90 -15.51
C PRO A 553 -23.71 1.41 -15.40
N SER A 554 -24.71 0.52 -15.22
CA SER A 554 -26.10 0.93 -15.06
C SER A 554 -26.32 1.79 -13.80
N ASN A 555 -25.66 1.44 -12.68
CA ASN A 555 -25.74 2.23 -11.45
C ASN A 555 -25.00 3.56 -11.57
N TYR A 556 -23.83 3.57 -12.21
CA TYR A 556 -23.10 4.82 -12.46
C TYR A 556 -23.87 5.78 -13.37
N MET A 557 -24.48 5.28 -14.44
CA MET A 557 -25.28 6.13 -15.34
C MET A 557 -26.54 6.69 -14.69
N SER A 558 -27.07 6.04 -13.64
CA SER A 558 -28.17 6.60 -12.85
C SER A 558 -27.74 7.76 -11.92
N GLU A 559 -26.45 7.95 -11.71
CA GLU A 559 -25.86 8.93 -10.81
C GLU A 559 -24.79 9.80 -11.53
N PRO A 560 -25.18 10.55 -12.58
CA PRO A 560 -24.24 11.15 -13.52
C PRO A 560 -23.30 12.18 -12.90
N LEU A 561 -23.71 12.93 -11.85
CA LEU A 561 -22.85 13.87 -11.16
C LEU A 561 -21.72 13.15 -10.40
N CYS A 562 -22.07 12.12 -9.64
CA CYS A 562 -21.09 11.32 -8.91
C CYS A 562 -20.14 10.61 -9.88
N THR A 563 -20.65 10.03 -10.95
CA THR A 563 -19.86 9.34 -11.98
C THR A 563 -18.89 10.30 -12.66
N LYS A 564 -19.33 11.51 -12.99
CA LYS A 564 -18.45 12.52 -13.56
C LYS A 564 -17.31 12.89 -12.61
N PHE A 565 -17.63 13.12 -11.32
CA PHE A 565 -16.60 13.41 -10.32
C PHE A 565 -15.57 12.28 -10.22
N ILE A 566 -16.04 11.03 -10.11
CA ILE A 566 -15.17 9.85 -10.06
C ILE A 566 -14.28 9.77 -11.31
N ALA A 567 -14.87 9.94 -12.49
CA ALA A 567 -14.15 9.88 -13.77
C ALA A 567 -13.05 10.96 -13.87
N ASP A 568 -13.35 12.18 -13.44
CA ASP A 568 -12.44 13.34 -13.50
C ASP A 568 -11.37 13.34 -12.38
N CYS A 569 -11.58 12.60 -11.28
CA CYS A 569 -10.62 12.57 -10.17
C CYS A 569 -9.31 11.88 -10.60
N PRO A 570 -8.14 12.47 -10.41
CA PRO A 570 -6.85 11.86 -10.75
C PRO A 570 -6.58 10.57 -9.96
N VAL A 571 -5.63 9.76 -10.43
CA VAL A 571 -5.17 8.54 -9.76
C VAL A 571 -3.70 8.61 -9.33
N VAL A 572 -2.95 9.60 -9.84
CA VAL A 572 -1.61 9.99 -9.42
C VAL A 572 -1.57 11.47 -9.14
N TRP A 573 -0.68 11.91 -8.30
CA TRP A 573 -0.70 13.24 -7.75
C TRP A 573 0.67 13.92 -7.81
N ASP A 574 0.68 15.23 -7.99
CA ASP A 574 1.90 16.03 -7.90
C ASP A 574 2.27 16.32 -6.45
N GLU A 575 1.25 16.44 -5.57
CA GLU A 575 1.42 16.81 -4.18
C GLU A 575 0.30 16.18 -3.32
N SER A 576 0.64 15.77 -2.11
CA SER A 576 -0.32 15.30 -1.10
C SER A 576 0.00 15.95 0.23
N ILE A 577 -1.03 16.54 0.87
CA ILE A 577 -0.95 17.27 2.14
C ILE A 577 -1.90 16.64 3.14
N ASP A 578 -1.40 16.39 4.34
CA ASP A 578 -2.14 15.96 5.52
C ASP A 578 -2.77 17.17 6.22
N LEU A 579 -4.05 17.42 5.98
CA LEU A 579 -4.72 18.57 6.59
C LEU A 579 -5.08 18.32 8.06
N ASN A 580 -5.70 17.20 8.35
CA ASN A 580 -6.00 16.74 9.71
C ASN A 580 -6.47 15.29 9.71
N GLY A 581 -6.45 14.65 10.87
CA GLY A 581 -6.94 13.28 11.04
C GLY A 581 -6.64 12.72 12.42
N GLU A 582 -7.41 11.71 12.79
CA GLU A 582 -7.22 10.90 13.99
C GLU A 582 -7.59 9.45 13.66
N ILE A 583 -6.67 8.52 13.90
CA ILE A 583 -6.83 7.09 13.54
C ILE A 583 -8.15 6.56 14.11
N GLY A 584 -8.94 5.90 13.26
CA GLY A 584 -10.23 5.32 13.65
C GLY A 584 -11.38 6.31 13.79
N LYS A 585 -11.12 7.62 13.63
CA LYS A 585 -12.14 8.65 13.82
C LYS A 585 -12.45 9.45 12.57
N TYR A 586 -11.46 10.04 11.93
CA TYR A 586 -11.63 10.84 10.73
C TYR A 586 -10.30 11.12 10.03
N ILE A 587 -10.35 11.51 8.75
CA ILE A 587 -9.20 11.94 7.96
C ILE A 587 -9.61 13.00 6.96
N THR A 588 -8.72 13.96 6.69
CA THR A 588 -8.82 14.92 5.58
C THR A 588 -7.47 15.06 4.91
N LEU A 589 -7.42 14.81 3.60
CA LEU A 589 -6.25 15.02 2.76
C LEU A 589 -6.56 16.04 1.66
N ALA A 590 -5.55 16.81 1.27
CA ALA A 590 -5.57 17.62 0.06
C ALA A 590 -4.52 17.10 -0.93
N ARG A 591 -4.89 16.99 -2.21
CA ARG A 591 -4.00 16.50 -3.26
C ARG A 591 -4.07 17.37 -4.48
N ARG A 592 -2.93 17.60 -5.15
CA ARG A 592 -2.83 18.42 -6.36
C ARG A 592 -2.52 17.57 -7.58
N SER A 593 -3.19 17.87 -8.68
CA SER A 593 -2.85 17.36 -10.00
C SER A 593 -2.96 18.51 -11.01
N GLY A 594 -1.83 18.88 -11.61
CA GLY A 594 -1.71 20.07 -12.42
C GLY A 594 -2.06 21.34 -11.62
N GLU A 595 -3.02 22.10 -12.10
CA GLU A 595 -3.49 23.32 -11.43
C GLU A 595 -4.69 23.10 -10.49
N ALA A 596 -5.27 21.90 -10.48
CA ALA A 596 -6.42 21.58 -9.66
C ALA A 596 -6.01 20.92 -8.33
N TRP A 597 -6.70 21.31 -7.26
CA TRP A 597 -6.63 20.65 -5.97
C TRP A 597 -7.90 19.82 -5.72
N TYR A 598 -7.72 18.75 -5.00
CA TYR A 598 -8.79 17.89 -4.55
C TYR A 598 -8.67 17.72 -3.04
N VAL A 599 -9.76 17.91 -2.32
CA VAL A 599 -9.81 17.72 -0.86
C VAL A 599 -10.85 16.67 -0.55
N GLY A 600 -10.45 15.60 0.14
CA GLY A 600 -11.34 14.54 0.58
C GLY A 600 -11.33 14.42 2.10
N SER A 601 -12.51 14.35 2.70
CA SER A 601 -12.69 14.17 4.14
C SER A 601 -13.69 13.05 4.42
N MET A 602 -13.38 12.21 5.42
CA MET A 602 -14.23 11.10 5.86
C MET A 602 -14.31 11.07 7.38
N THR A 603 -15.45 10.66 7.95
CA THR A 603 -15.63 10.46 9.38
C THR A 603 -16.08 9.03 9.72
N GLY A 604 -15.83 8.58 10.94
CA GLY A 604 -16.42 7.37 11.52
C GLY A 604 -17.94 7.48 11.68
N TRP A 605 -18.52 6.68 12.57
CA TRP A 605 -19.97 6.71 12.81
C TRP A 605 -20.46 7.91 13.64
N ASP A 606 -19.57 8.79 14.04
CA ASP A 606 -19.94 10.07 14.70
C ASP A 606 -20.02 11.18 13.64
N ALA A 607 -21.12 11.93 13.64
CA ALA A 607 -21.22 13.15 12.85
C ALA A 607 -20.11 14.13 13.24
N ARG A 608 -19.57 14.88 12.28
CA ARG A 608 -18.41 15.72 12.53
C ARG A 608 -18.48 17.05 11.79
N ASP A 609 -18.22 18.10 12.55
CA ASP A 609 -17.99 19.44 12.03
C ASP A 609 -16.49 19.76 12.06
N LEU A 610 -15.92 20.20 10.95
CA LEU A 610 -14.54 20.61 10.85
C LEU A 610 -14.43 21.99 10.22
N THR A 611 -13.34 22.68 10.53
CA THR A 611 -12.91 23.87 9.78
C THR A 611 -11.60 23.53 9.07
N LEU A 612 -11.66 23.44 7.74
CA LEU A 612 -10.50 23.15 6.91
C LEU A 612 -9.69 24.42 6.65
N ASP A 613 -8.38 24.31 6.74
CA ASP A 613 -7.44 25.36 6.36
C ASP A 613 -6.94 25.10 4.95
N LEU A 614 -7.38 25.94 4.00
CA LEU A 614 -6.99 25.88 2.61
C LEU A 614 -5.91 26.91 2.24
N SER A 615 -5.10 27.35 3.20
CA SER A 615 -4.04 28.38 2.98
C SER A 615 -2.99 27.93 1.95
N PHE A 616 -2.83 26.64 1.72
CA PHE A 616 -1.96 26.07 0.68
C PHE A 616 -2.36 26.47 -0.76
N LEU A 617 -3.61 26.90 -0.98
CA LEU A 617 -4.06 27.36 -2.30
C LEU A 617 -3.35 28.64 -2.79
N GLY A 618 -2.71 29.38 -1.88
CA GLY A 618 -2.06 30.65 -2.22
C GLY A 618 -3.03 31.76 -2.59
N ALA A 619 -2.49 32.84 -3.20
CA ALA A 619 -3.26 34.03 -3.58
C ALA A 619 -4.11 33.78 -4.84
N GLY A 620 -5.16 34.61 -4.99
CA GLY A 620 -6.09 34.58 -6.13
C GLY A 620 -7.48 34.05 -5.75
N ASP A 621 -8.37 34.15 -6.72
CA ASP A 621 -9.74 33.67 -6.57
C ASP A 621 -9.81 32.19 -6.92
N TRP A 622 -10.43 31.39 -6.06
CA TRP A 622 -10.58 29.97 -6.23
C TRP A 622 -12.05 29.59 -6.13
N THR A 623 -12.45 28.64 -6.97
CA THR A 623 -13.79 28.05 -6.99
C THR A 623 -13.68 26.60 -6.57
N MET A 624 -14.62 26.11 -5.76
CA MET A 624 -14.70 24.69 -5.40
C MET A 624 -16.05 24.10 -5.80
N GLU A 625 -15.98 22.98 -6.50
CA GLU A 625 -17.09 22.08 -6.76
C GLU A 625 -17.14 21.06 -5.63
N VAL A 626 -18.21 21.08 -4.85
CA VAL A 626 -18.35 20.37 -3.58
C VAL A 626 -19.43 19.30 -3.67
N PHE A 627 -19.12 18.11 -3.17
CA PHE A 627 -20.10 17.09 -2.83
C PHE A 627 -20.07 16.88 -1.31
N CYS A 628 -21.18 17.08 -0.65
CA CYS A 628 -21.30 16.94 0.80
C CYS A 628 -22.56 16.17 1.19
N ASP A 629 -22.54 15.54 2.34
CA ASP A 629 -23.69 14.81 2.87
C ASP A 629 -24.94 15.70 2.92
N GLY A 630 -26.07 15.17 2.48
CA GLY A 630 -27.36 15.84 2.54
C GLY A 630 -27.93 15.83 3.96
N VAL A 631 -28.96 16.63 4.18
CA VAL A 631 -29.61 16.78 5.51
C VAL A 631 -30.16 15.47 6.07
N ASN A 632 -30.49 14.52 5.19
CA ASN A 632 -31.02 13.21 5.57
C ASN A 632 -30.02 12.06 5.35
N ALA A 633 -28.73 12.31 5.18
CA ALA A 633 -27.73 11.30 4.91
C ALA A 633 -27.61 10.25 6.04
N ASP A 634 -27.91 10.63 7.29
CA ASP A 634 -28.01 9.74 8.43
C ASP A 634 -29.16 8.71 8.36
N ARG A 635 -30.14 8.93 7.46
CA ARG A 635 -31.32 8.09 7.23
C ARG A 635 -31.34 7.46 5.86
N ALA A 636 -30.82 8.18 4.87
CA ALA A 636 -30.73 7.79 3.46
C ALA A 636 -29.29 8.04 2.99
N ALA A 637 -28.41 7.04 3.13
CA ALA A 637 -26.97 7.17 2.90
C ALA A 637 -26.56 7.71 1.51
N ARG A 638 -27.48 7.66 0.53
CA ARG A 638 -27.31 8.24 -0.81
C ARG A 638 -27.69 9.72 -0.92
N ASP A 639 -28.20 10.34 0.17
CA ASP A 639 -28.58 11.76 0.17
C ASP A 639 -27.34 12.64 0.20
N PHE A 640 -27.15 13.45 -0.84
CA PHE A 640 -26.02 14.37 -0.96
C PHE A 640 -26.44 15.70 -1.58
N ARG A 641 -25.62 16.72 -1.40
CA ARG A 641 -25.73 18.01 -2.08
C ARG A 641 -24.51 18.21 -2.96
N HIS A 642 -24.75 18.83 -4.11
CA HIS A 642 -23.72 19.28 -5.04
C HIS A 642 -23.79 20.79 -5.17
N GLU A 643 -22.68 21.48 -4.94
CA GLU A 643 -22.61 22.93 -4.92
C GLU A 643 -21.33 23.41 -5.62
N VAL A 644 -21.41 24.58 -6.28
CA VAL A 644 -20.24 25.27 -6.82
C VAL A 644 -20.16 26.61 -6.12
N ILE A 645 -19.14 26.83 -5.32
CA ILE A 645 -18.98 27.99 -4.45
C ILE A 645 -17.58 28.56 -4.51
N SER A 646 -17.43 29.86 -4.24
CA SER A 646 -16.13 30.50 -4.11
C SER A 646 -15.44 30.10 -2.80
N VAL A 647 -14.14 29.87 -2.86
CA VAL A 647 -13.34 29.67 -1.64
C VAL A 647 -13.29 30.97 -0.84
N PRO A 648 -13.60 30.97 0.46
CA PRO A 648 -13.55 32.17 1.29
C PRO A 648 -12.18 32.85 1.28
N ALA A 649 -12.16 34.17 1.41
CA ALA A 649 -10.92 34.97 1.35
C ALA A 649 -9.94 34.60 2.49
N ASP A 650 -10.45 34.20 3.66
CA ASP A 650 -9.68 33.73 4.82
C ASP A 650 -9.19 32.29 4.67
N ARG A 651 -9.52 31.61 3.57
CA ARG A 651 -9.18 30.20 3.31
C ARG A 651 -9.71 29.22 4.36
N LYS A 652 -10.71 29.57 5.14
CA LYS A 652 -11.33 28.69 6.15
C LYS A 652 -12.67 28.20 5.66
N VAL A 653 -12.80 26.90 5.52
CA VAL A 653 -14.03 26.24 5.03
C VAL A 653 -14.62 25.37 6.13
N LYS A 654 -15.84 25.69 6.55
CA LYS A 654 -16.58 24.84 7.49
C LYS A 654 -17.27 23.73 6.73
N ILE A 655 -17.08 22.51 7.17
CA ILE A 655 -17.70 21.32 6.59
C ILE A 655 -18.46 20.55 7.68
N HIS A 656 -19.52 19.86 7.26
CA HIS A 656 -20.28 18.93 8.07
C HIS A 656 -20.29 17.55 7.39
N MET A 657 -20.07 16.49 8.15
CA MET A 657 -20.21 15.12 7.72
C MET A 657 -21.21 14.38 8.61
N ALA A 658 -22.14 13.67 8.02
CA ALA A 658 -23.08 12.81 8.72
C ALA A 658 -22.39 11.56 9.31
N PRO A 659 -23.03 10.76 10.18
CA PRO A 659 -22.48 9.49 10.65
C PRO A 659 -22.09 8.56 9.48
N GLY A 660 -20.83 8.11 9.44
CA GLY A 660 -20.28 7.37 8.33
C GLY A 660 -20.15 8.20 7.05
N GLY A 661 -20.06 9.51 7.20
CA GLY A 661 -20.15 10.48 6.13
C GLY A 661 -18.85 10.85 5.47
N GLY A 662 -18.99 11.71 4.45
CA GLY A 662 -17.88 12.28 3.72
C GLY A 662 -18.17 13.67 3.15
N TRP A 663 -17.10 14.31 2.76
CA TRP A 663 -17.09 15.59 2.06
C TRP A 663 -15.95 15.59 1.05
N VAL A 664 -16.21 16.04 -0.15
CA VAL A 664 -15.15 16.12 -1.15
C VAL A 664 -15.31 17.35 -2.04
N ALA A 665 -14.19 17.96 -2.43
CA ALA A 665 -14.18 19.10 -3.34
C ALA A 665 -13.08 18.98 -4.39
N ARG A 666 -13.39 19.45 -5.61
CA ARG A 666 -12.43 19.84 -6.63
C ARG A 666 -12.29 21.36 -6.62
N ILE A 667 -11.07 21.88 -6.54
CA ILE A 667 -10.78 23.31 -6.37
C ILE A 667 -9.93 23.79 -7.54
N THR A 668 -10.39 24.79 -8.24
CA THR A 668 -9.73 25.38 -9.42
C THR A 668 -9.72 26.90 -9.35
N LYS A 669 -8.82 27.55 -10.09
CA LYS A 669 -8.83 29.02 -10.30
C LYS A 669 -9.92 29.43 -11.26
#